data_7b9828eb7dfe8854c964f4b3e0fa2062
#
_entry.id   7b9828eb7dfe8854c964f4b3e0fa2062
#
_cell.length_a   1.000
_cell.length_b   1.000
_cell.length_c   1.000
_cell.angle_alpha   90.00
_cell.angle_beta   90.00
_cell.angle_gamma   90.00
#
_symmetry.space_group_name_H-M   'P 1'
#
loop_
_entity.id
_entity.type
_entity.pdbx_description
1 polymer ?
#
loop_
_entity_poly.entity_id
_entity_poly.type
_entity_poly.pdbx_seq_one_letter_code
_entity_poly.pdbx_strand_id
1 'polypeptide(L)'
;LRGLSPNHVLVLVNGKRRHETANINVSGGLQSGSTGVDLDTIPLAAIERIEVLRDGASAQYGSDAIAGVINVILKSADHGGRLAYDNGRYGDGDGLTQNGGVNGGLRFGESGFLNLSAQFREQARTIRAGIDQRTGHYGNPSIGDPSLHRQALAYNAGVALDDNVELYSFATYTHRSVSSAQIYQLPSLAPRLYPNGFTPRITSDEDDYSLTLGARGGELFGAWDWDLSSTYGADRPEIGMDHSINLALYGETGDSPRSFDLARYKATQWTNNLDLRRDFDLAWLPAPLNFSWGLEQRRELYEVEAGDPWSYYNGGSKALPGQAPATAGQWSRDVLGAYLDLSTALDERWQLETAARYEHYSDFGSTTNGKLASRYRFSPEVSARASLSSGFRAPSLAQENYTSLGVSPTIASGLLAVNSPAARLLGAEDLEPEKSISYNLGLVLDPLPDLNLAIDAYRIEIRDRIVDGATYSGQPAIDALRAGGISIPAGLTQVSTHYMTNGADTRTHGLDLTASYLTRLGEWGRIDWRLGANVNRTKLVRNHRGRNGQPLLNDQQQAWITRSTPRSQVSLQADWSYRRWGLTLRETRYSKTVSELDYYTGEHAYSTTVFNRFENSPKYITDVALRYAASRNLTLSAGANNLFDVKPDKLPAESAYLGFNQYDTYASQISFNGAFYYLGAAYTF
;
A
#
# COMPACT_ATOMS: atom_id res chain seq x y z
N LEU A 1 4.36 -7.22 1.97
CA LEU A 1 4.55 -8.49 2.67
C LEU A 1 5.39 -9.41 1.79
N ARG A 2 6.49 -10.04 2.34
CA ARG A 2 7.36 -11.00 1.61
C ARG A 2 7.94 -10.47 0.29
N GLY A 3 8.12 -9.15 0.15
CA GLY A 3 8.64 -8.50 -1.07
C GLY A 3 7.67 -8.52 -2.27
N LEU A 4 6.39 -8.84 -2.05
CA LEU A 4 5.35 -8.80 -3.07
C LEU A 4 4.64 -7.44 -3.12
N SER A 5 3.89 -7.17 -4.19
CA SER A 5 3.11 -5.95 -4.37
C SER A 5 2.07 -5.74 -3.25
N PRO A 6 1.72 -4.51 -2.88
CA PRO A 6 0.56 -4.22 -2.03
C PRO A 6 -0.73 -4.88 -2.51
N ASN A 7 -0.92 -4.98 -3.81
CA ASN A 7 -2.07 -5.63 -4.44
C ASN A 7 -2.21 -7.14 -4.12
N HIS A 8 -1.16 -7.79 -3.60
CA HIS A 8 -1.17 -9.20 -3.22
C HIS A 8 -1.50 -9.43 -1.74
N VAL A 9 -1.92 -8.39 -1.04
CA VAL A 9 -2.27 -8.42 0.38
C VAL A 9 -3.70 -7.96 0.57
N LEU A 10 -4.54 -8.83 1.09
CA LEU A 10 -5.89 -8.46 1.48
C LEU A 10 -5.88 -7.68 2.79
N VAL A 11 -6.59 -6.56 2.83
CA VAL A 11 -6.77 -5.76 4.06
C VAL A 11 -8.22 -5.86 4.52
N LEU A 12 -8.38 -6.17 5.80
CA LEU A 12 -9.66 -6.23 6.48
C LEU A 12 -9.69 -5.21 7.63
N VAL A 13 -10.88 -4.72 7.95
CA VAL A 13 -11.17 -3.96 9.17
C VAL A 13 -12.24 -4.73 9.94
N ASN A 14 -11.96 -5.12 11.18
CA ASN A 14 -12.82 -6.00 11.99
C ASN A 14 -13.31 -7.24 11.21
N GLY A 15 -12.45 -7.83 10.37
CA GLY A 15 -12.77 -9.01 9.56
C GLY A 15 -13.53 -8.74 8.27
N LYS A 16 -13.94 -7.50 7.96
CA LYS A 16 -14.63 -7.15 6.71
C LYS A 16 -13.68 -6.47 5.72
N ARG A 17 -13.81 -6.81 4.43
CA ARG A 17 -12.92 -6.32 3.34
C ARG A 17 -12.94 -4.80 3.23
N ARG A 18 -11.74 -4.19 3.18
CA ARG A 18 -11.55 -2.77 2.88
C ARG A 18 -11.46 -2.57 1.35
N HIS A 19 -12.04 -1.47 0.86
CA HIS A 19 -11.95 -1.08 -0.55
C HIS A 19 -10.53 -0.63 -0.94
N GLU A 20 -10.20 -0.74 -2.23
CA GLU A 20 -8.96 -0.23 -2.81
C GLU A 20 -9.00 1.30 -2.97
N THR A 21 -7.81 1.92 -3.14
CA THR A 21 -7.71 3.35 -3.50
C THR A 21 -8.14 3.60 -4.95
N ALA A 22 -8.67 4.78 -5.24
CA ALA A 22 -8.92 5.25 -6.59
C ALA A 22 -7.62 5.68 -7.31
N ASN A 23 -6.55 5.92 -6.56
CA ASN A 23 -5.25 6.29 -7.09
C ASN A 23 -4.47 5.06 -7.54
N ILE A 24 -4.05 5.02 -8.81
CA ILE A 24 -3.07 4.06 -9.29
C ILE A 24 -1.66 4.66 -9.23
N ASN A 25 -0.69 3.91 -8.75
CA ASN A 25 0.70 4.35 -8.76
C ASN A 25 1.27 4.32 -10.18
N VAL A 26 1.52 5.49 -10.76
CA VAL A 26 2.05 5.65 -12.13
C VAL A 26 3.51 6.11 -12.15
N SER A 27 4.14 6.24 -10.99
CA SER A 27 5.49 6.82 -10.89
C SER A 27 6.63 5.94 -11.42
N GLY A 28 6.32 4.74 -11.92
CA GLY A 28 7.33 3.72 -12.20
C GLY A 28 7.90 3.09 -10.89
N GLY A 29 8.80 2.12 -11.03
CA GLY A 29 9.48 1.52 -9.88
C GLY A 29 8.74 0.33 -9.25
N LEU A 30 9.04 0.07 -7.98
CA LEU A 30 8.65 -1.16 -7.26
C LEU A 30 7.13 -1.37 -7.15
N GLN A 31 6.37 -0.29 -7.11
CA GLN A 31 4.93 -0.31 -6.87
C GLN A 31 4.13 0.20 -8.07
N SER A 32 4.76 0.34 -9.23
CA SER A 32 4.07 0.78 -10.45
C SER A 32 2.86 -0.10 -10.74
N GLY A 33 1.72 0.52 -11.03
CA GLY A 33 0.45 -0.14 -11.28
C GLY A 33 -0.29 -0.62 -10.02
N SER A 34 0.19 -0.31 -8.81
CA SER A 34 -0.52 -0.73 -7.59
C SER A 34 -1.72 0.18 -7.28
N THR A 35 -2.80 -0.47 -6.80
CA THR A 35 -4.07 0.13 -6.36
C THR A 35 -4.48 -0.40 -4.98
N GLY A 36 -3.52 -0.90 -4.19
CA GLY A 36 -3.81 -1.51 -2.90
C GLY A 36 -4.52 -0.57 -1.93
N VAL A 37 -5.03 -1.13 -0.84
CA VAL A 37 -5.70 -0.37 0.21
C VAL A 37 -4.77 0.69 0.81
N ASP A 38 -5.23 1.93 0.91
CA ASP A 38 -4.51 3.00 1.62
C ASP A 38 -4.71 2.88 3.13
N LEU A 39 -3.70 2.36 3.83
CA LEU A 39 -3.73 2.19 5.28
C LEU A 39 -3.65 3.52 6.04
N ASP A 40 -3.16 4.59 5.41
CA ASP A 40 -3.07 5.92 6.05
C ASP A 40 -4.45 6.57 6.22
N THR A 41 -5.50 6.03 5.57
CA THR A 41 -6.88 6.49 5.75
C THR A 41 -7.56 5.89 6.99
N ILE A 42 -6.92 4.96 7.72
CA ILE A 42 -7.42 4.39 8.97
C ILE A 42 -6.74 5.10 10.15
N PRO A 43 -7.49 5.83 11.01
CA PRO A 43 -6.88 6.59 12.10
C PRO A 43 -6.21 5.67 13.14
N LEU A 44 -4.91 5.89 13.40
CA LEU A 44 -4.16 5.11 14.41
C LEU A 44 -4.79 5.18 15.80
N ALA A 45 -5.48 6.27 16.13
CA ALA A 45 -6.19 6.42 17.39
C ALA A 45 -7.30 5.39 17.59
N ALA A 46 -7.88 4.87 16.49
CA ALA A 46 -8.95 3.86 16.51
C ALA A 46 -8.45 2.42 16.58
N ILE A 47 -7.17 2.17 16.29
CA ILE A 47 -6.63 0.81 16.18
C ILE A 47 -6.32 0.23 17.56
N GLU A 48 -6.89 -0.95 17.84
CA GLU A 48 -6.56 -1.76 19.01
C GLU A 48 -5.29 -2.61 18.73
N ARG A 49 -5.30 -3.35 17.61
CA ARG A 49 -4.19 -4.19 17.18
C ARG A 49 -4.28 -4.46 15.66
N ILE A 50 -3.17 -4.93 15.12
CA ILE A 50 -3.09 -5.40 13.73
C ILE A 50 -2.71 -6.87 13.76
N GLU A 51 -3.51 -7.69 13.09
CA GLU A 51 -3.29 -9.13 12.93
C GLU A 51 -2.76 -9.38 11.52
N VAL A 52 -1.70 -10.16 11.40
CA VAL A 52 -1.07 -10.47 10.10
C VAL A 52 -1.04 -11.97 9.90
N LEU A 53 -1.84 -12.46 8.97
CA LEU A 53 -1.79 -13.83 8.48
C LEU A 53 -0.77 -13.91 7.33
N ARG A 54 0.34 -14.60 7.55
CA ARG A 54 1.41 -14.77 6.56
C ARG A 54 1.27 -16.07 5.76
N ASP A 55 0.09 -16.30 5.21
CA ASP A 55 -0.23 -17.48 4.41
C ASP A 55 -1.15 -17.10 3.26
N GLY A 56 -1.12 -17.87 2.16
CA GLY A 56 -2.13 -17.74 1.12
C GLY A 56 -3.50 -18.11 1.70
N ALA A 57 -4.46 -17.23 1.58
CA ALA A 57 -5.74 -17.35 2.25
C ALA A 57 -6.95 -17.04 1.34
N SER A 58 -6.75 -17.07 0.02
CA SER A 58 -7.83 -16.76 -0.94
C SER A 58 -9.01 -17.73 -0.86
N ALA A 59 -8.79 -18.96 -0.41
CA ALA A 59 -9.88 -19.95 -0.21
C ALA A 59 -10.83 -19.56 0.94
N GLN A 60 -10.36 -18.77 1.91
CA GLN A 60 -11.15 -18.32 3.06
C GLN A 60 -11.66 -16.90 2.87
N TYR A 61 -10.80 -15.98 2.40
CA TYR A 61 -11.07 -14.54 2.39
C TYR A 61 -11.31 -13.95 0.99
N GLY A 62 -11.14 -14.75 -0.09
CA GLY A 62 -11.34 -14.31 -1.47
C GLY A 62 -10.08 -13.76 -2.13
N SER A 63 -10.28 -13.02 -3.23
CA SER A 63 -9.20 -12.43 -4.02
C SER A 63 -8.21 -11.61 -3.19
N ASP A 64 -6.99 -11.40 -3.72
CA ASP A 64 -5.92 -10.53 -3.20
C ASP A 64 -5.11 -11.12 -2.05
N ALA A 65 -5.60 -12.17 -1.35
CA ALA A 65 -4.90 -12.83 -0.24
C ALA A 65 -3.80 -13.81 -0.72
N ILE A 66 -2.92 -13.36 -1.63
CA ILE A 66 -1.80 -14.15 -2.19
C ILE A 66 -0.62 -14.20 -1.23
N ALA A 67 -0.17 -13.03 -0.74
CA ALA A 67 0.95 -12.90 0.18
C ALA A 67 0.52 -13.05 1.64
N GLY A 68 -0.75 -12.81 1.92
CA GLY A 68 -1.35 -12.88 3.24
C GLY A 68 -2.51 -11.91 3.43
N VAL A 69 -2.96 -11.80 4.68
CA VAL A 69 -4.06 -10.93 5.10
C VAL A 69 -3.59 -10.04 6.24
N ILE A 70 -3.96 -8.77 6.19
CA ILE A 70 -3.82 -7.80 7.30
C ILE A 70 -5.21 -7.48 7.80
N ASN A 71 -5.49 -7.78 9.07
CA ASN A 71 -6.76 -7.46 9.71
C ASN A 71 -6.54 -6.38 10.77
N VAL A 72 -7.12 -5.20 10.55
CA VAL A 72 -7.09 -4.08 11.49
C VAL A 72 -8.28 -4.20 12.43
N ILE A 73 -8.00 -4.41 13.72
CA ILE A 73 -9.03 -4.50 14.76
C ILE A 73 -9.19 -3.14 15.41
N LEU A 74 -10.40 -2.62 15.37
CA LEU A 74 -10.75 -1.35 15.99
C LEU A 74 -11.02 -1.52 17.49
N LYS A 75 -10.73 -0.47 18.27
CA LYS A 75 -11.02 -0.41 19.70
C LYS A 75 -12.52 -0.57 19.97
N SER A 76 -12.83 -1.29 21.04
CA SER A 76 -14.21 -1.60 21.48
C SER A 76 -14.46 -1.30 22.96
N ALA A 77 -13.56 -0.57 23.65
CA ALA A 77 -13.78 -0.16 25.02
C ALA A 77 -15.07 0.66 25.17
N ASP A 78 -15.84 0.38 26.22
CA ASP A 78 -17.10 1.04 26.57
C ASP A 78 -16.93 2.17 27.61
N HIS A 79 -15.71 2.44 28.04
CA HIS A 79 -15.36 3.50 29.00
C HIS A 79 -13.89 3.91 28.87
N GLY A 80 -13.56 5.03 29.51
CA GLY A 80 -12.21 5.57 29.50
C GLY A 80 -11.86 6.16 28.14
N GLY A 81 -10.63 6.67 28.05
CA GLY A 81 -10.14 7.26 26.80
C GLY A 81 -8.70 7.66 26.86
N ARG A 82 -8.20 8.10 25.71
CA ARG A 82 -6.82 8.56 25.53
C ARG A 82 -6.78 9.76 24.60
N LEU A 83 -6.07 10.81 25.05
CA LEU A 83 -5.66 11.95 24.23
C LEU A 83 -4.15 11.85 24.02
N ALA A 84 -3.67 11.96 22.78
CA ALA A 84 -2.24 11.94 22.47
C ALA A 84 -1.90 13.08 21.49
N TYR A 85 -0.74 13.68 21.67
CA TYR A 85 -0.17 14.65 20.74
C TYR A 85 1.32 14.43 20.63
N ASP A 86 1.84 14.46 19.42
CA ASP A 86 3.27 14.46 19.13
C ASP A 86 3.62 15.51 18.07
N ASN A 87 4.83 16.01 18.19
CA ASN A 87 5.42 17.01 17.30
C ASN A 87 6.85 16.61 17.01
N GLY A 88 7.26 16.70 15.74
CA GLY A 88 8.62 16.36 15.35
C GLY A 88 9.04 17.02 14.05
N ARG A 89 10.33 16.93 13.74
CA ARG A 89 10.90 17.44 12.49
C ARG A 89 12.16 16.66 12.10
N TYR A 90 12.54 16.75 10.83
CA TYR A 90 13.78 16.18 10.36
C TYR A 90 15.02 16.96 10.83
N GLY A 91 16.16 16.28 10.89
CA GLY A 91 17.45 16.86 11.28
C GLY A 91 17.89 18.02 10.39
N ASP A 92 17.50 18.02 9.11
CA ASP A 92 17.72 19.11 8.16
C ASP A 92 16.89 20.38 8.46
N GLY A 93 16.01 20.35 9.49
CA GLY A 93 15.25 21.50 9.98
C GLY A 93 13.90 21.74 9.30
N ASP A 94 13.53 20.90 8.34
CA ASP A 94 12.25 20.92 7.62
C ASP A 94 11.33 19.76 8.01
N GLY A 95 10.19 19.60 7.33
CA GLY A 95 9.26 18.48 7.52
C GLY A 95 8.62 18.49 8.91
N LEU A 96 8.35 19.67 9.49
CA LEU A 96 7.63 19.78 10.76
C LEU A 96 6.34 18.97 10.66
N THR A 97 6.18 18.02 11.58
CA THR A 97 5.02 17.13 11.64
C THR A 97 4.35 17.25 12.99
N GLN A 98 3.04 17.42 13.01
CA GLN A 98 2.19 17.47 14.18
C GLN A 98 1.09 16.43 14.05
N ASN A 99 0.95 15.56 15.05
CA ASN A 99 -0.12 14.59 15.13
C ASN A 99 -0.89 14.76 16.43
N GLY A 100 -2.20 14.79 16.37
CA GLY A 100 -3.06 14.75 17.53
C GLY A 100 -4.14 13.71 17.36
N GLY A 101 -4.45 12.97 18.43
CA GLY A 101 -5.48 11.95 18.39
C GLY A 101 -6.21 11.80 19.72
N VAL A 102 -7.49 11.53 19.64
CA VAL A 102 -8.36 11.21 20.78
C VAL A 102 -9.12 9.93 20.48
N ASN A 103 -9.27 9.11 21.50
CA ASN A 103 -10.14 7.93 21.49
C ASN A 103 -10.87 7.89 22.83
N GLY A 104 -12.16 7.50 22.82
CA GLY A 104 -12.95 7.32 24.03
C GLY A 104 -14.05 6.31 23.85
N GLY A 105 -14.28 5.52 24.91
CA GLY A 105 -15.37 4.56 25.02
C GLY A 105 -16.56 5.14 25.75
N LEU A 106 -17.73 4.78 25.30
CA LEU A 106 -19.02 5.13 25.92
C LEU A 106 -19.87 3.87 26.01
N ARG A 107 -20.48 3.64 27.19
CA ARG A 107 -21.46 2.58 27.33
C ARG A 107 -22.77 2.97 26.67
N PHE A 108 -23.35 2.07 25.91
CA PHE A 108 -24.63 2.24 25.22
C PHE A 108 -25.62 1.20 25.70
N GLY A 109 -26.63 1.62 26.43
CA GLY A 109 -27.58 0.70 27.09
C GLY A 109 -26.89 -0.14 28.18
N GLU A 110 -27.40 -1.34 28.43
CA GLU A 110 -26.86 -2.29 29.42
C GLU A 110 -25.74 -3.17 28.86
N SER A 111 -25.79 -3.49 27.57
CA SER A 111 -24.92 -4.47 26.92
C SER A 111 -24.13 -3.92 25.74
N GLY A 112 -24.26 -2.63 25.42
CA GLY A 112 -23.65 -2.04 24.24
C GLY A 112 -22.46 -1.15 24.55
N PHE A 113 -21.63 -0.96 23.52
CA PHE A 113 -20.51 -0.02 23.51
C PHE A 113 -20.56 0.88 22.27
N LEU A 114 -20.03 2.08 22.43
CA LEU A 114 -19.69 3.00 21.34
C LEU A 114 -18.27 3.53 21.60
N ASN A 115 -17.34 3.19 20.74
CA ASN A 115 -15.98 3.69 20.78
C ASN A 115 -15.76 4.70 19.65
N LEU A 116 -15.32 5.90 19.99
CA LEU A 116 -15.13 7.02 19.08
C LEU A 116 -13.65 7.39 18.99
N SER A 117 -13.17 7.71 17.81
CA SER A 117 -11.82 8.19 17.57
C SER A 117 -11.80 9.35 16.61
N ALA A 118 -10.91 10.31 16.88
CA ALA A 118 -10.58 11.39 15.95
C ALA A 118 -9.07 11.59 15.92
N GLN A 119 -8.51 11.93 14.77
CA GLN A 119 -7.09 12.17 14.58
C GLN A 119 -6.87 13.28 13.56
N PHE A 120 -5.87 14.13 13.79
CA PHE A 120 -5.36 15.02 12.77
C PHE A 120 -3.85 14.82 12.58
N ARG A 121 -3.35 15.13 11.39
CA ARG A 121 -1.92 15.21 11.06
C ARG A 121 -1.67 16.39 10.14
N GLU A 122 -0.68 17.19 10.50
CA GLU A 122 -0.11 18.22 9.64
C GLU A 122 1.36 17.91 9.40
N GLN A 123 1.82 17.99 8.17
CA GLN A 123 3.20 17.76 7.78
C GLN A 123 3.62 18.82 6.79
N ALA A 124 4.68 19.55 7.11
CA ALA A 124 5.34 20.43 6.16
C ALA A 124 6.18 19.59 5.17
N ARG A 125 6.36 20.09 3.95
CA ARG A 125 7.21 19.42 2.96
C ARG A 125 8.66 19.34 3.42
N THR A 126 9.39 18.37 2.86
CA THR A 126 10.85 18.29 2.92
C THR A 126 11.46 18.61 1.55
N ILE A 127 12.75 19.01 1.53
CA ILE A 127 13.49 19.27 0.28
C ILE A 127 14.82 18.55 0.37
N ARG A 128 15.05 17.62 -0.55
CA ARG A 128 16.27 16.79 -0.62
C ARG A 128 16.95 16.83 -1.99
N ALA A 129 16.57 17.80 -2.82
CA ALA A 129 17.16 18.02 -4.11
C ALA A 129 18.60 18.55 -3.99
N GLY A 130 19.45 18.16 -4.94
CA GLY A 130 20.76 18.73 -5.13
C GLY A 130 20.73 20.03 -5.95
N ILE A 131 21.91 20.38 -6.48
CA ILE A 131 22.05 21.54 -7.37
C ILE A 131 21.39 21.24 -8.71
N ASP A 132 20.48 22.12 -9.13
CA ASP A 132 19.90 22.08 -10.47
C ASP A 132 20.94 22.61 -11.49
N GLN A 133 21.40 21.76 -12.38
CA GLN A 133 22.42 22.10 -13.39
C GLN A 133 21.98 23.24 -14.33
N ARG A 134 20.67 23.46 -14.49
CA ARG A 134 20.14 24.54 -15.34
C ARG A 134 20.32 25.92 -14.72
N THR A 135 20.40 26.00 -13.39
CA THR A 135 20.48 27.26 -12.64
C THR A 135 21.78 27.41 -11.85
N GLY A 136 22.47 26.30 -11.57
CA GLY A 136 23.64 26.28 -10.69
C GLY A 136 23.31 26.42 -9.20
N HIS A 137 22.03 26.36 -8.80
CA HIS A 137 21.57 26.60 -7.44
C HIS A 137 20.75 25.45 -6.87
N TYR A 138 20.69 25.37 -5.52
CA TYR A 138 19.71 24.61 -4.76
C TYR A 138 18.37 25.37 -4.83
N GLY A 139 17.39 24.90 -5.51
CA GLY A 139 16.13 25.64 -5.64
C GLY A 139 14.95 24.81 -6.15
N ASN A 140 15.19 23.51 -6.35
CA ASN A 140 14.17 22.62 -6.90
C ASN A 140 13.51 21.81 -5.78
N PRO A 141 12.27 22.11 -5.35
CA PRO A 141 11.62 21.44 -4.23
C PRO A 141 10.96 20.10 -4.60
N SER A 142 11.22 19.55 -5.80
CA SER A 142 10.52 18.37 -6.32
C SER A 142 10.96 17.04 -5.68
N ILE A 143 12.08 17.01 -4.97
CA ILE A 143 12.59 15.82 -4.28
C ILE A 143 12.40 16.01 -2.77
N GLY A 144 11.54 15.19 -2.17
CA GLY A 144 11.17 15.24 -0.76
C GLY A 144 9.72 14.79 -0.55
N ASP A 145 9.30 14.77 0.71
CA ASP A 145 7.90 14.50 1.04
C ASP A 145 7.03 15.73 0.73
N PRO A 146 5.79 15.54 0.29
CA PRO A 146 4.83 16.63 0.10
C PRO A 146 4.38 17.24 1.44
N SER A 147 3.76 18.40 1.39
CA SER A 147 2.96 18.89 2.52
C SER A 147 1.63 18.13 2.57
N LEU A 148 1.19 17.83 3.78
CA LEU A 148 -0.02 17.04 4.05
C LEU A 148 -0.81 17.67 5.19
N HIS A 149 -2.12 17.76 5.01
CA HIS A 149 -3.10 17.97 6.06
C HIS A 149 -4.11 16.84 6.03
N ARG A 150 -4.33 16.17 7.18
CA ARG A 150 -5.24 15.03 7.29
C ARG A 150 -6.09 15.15 8.55
N GLN A 151 -7.38 14.88 8.40
CA GLN A 151 -8.35 14.71 9.48
C GLN A 151 -9.03 13.36 9.31
N ALA A 152 -9.10 12.58 10.38
CA ALA A 152 -9.70 11.26 10.35
C ALA A 152 -10.61 11.03 11.55
N LEU A 153 -11.74 10.38 11.29
CA LEU A 153 -12.73 9.99 12.28
C LEU A 153 -12.98 8.49 12.16
N ALA A 154 -13.26 7.83 13.27
CA ALA A 154 -13.73 6.46 13.27
C ALA A 154 -14.67 6.20 14.44
N TYR A 155 -15.58 5.26 14.26
CA TYR A 155 -16.31 4.66 15.35
C TYR A 155 -16.38 3.14 15.22
N ASN A 156 -16.58 2.48 16.35
CA ASN A 156 -16.90 1.06 16.46
C ASN A 156 -17.95 0.89 17.54
N ALA A 157 -19.06 0.25 17.21
CA ALA A 157 -20.23 0.10 18.09
C ALA A 157 -20.79 -1.33 18.01
N GLY A 158 -21.30 -1.82 19.13
CA GLY A 158 -22.01 -3.08 19.21
C GLY A 158 -23.06 -3.01 20.31
N VAL A 159 -24.18 -3.70 20.12
CA VAL A 159 -25.24 -3.83 21.13
C VAL A 159 -25.89 -5.20 21.01
N ALA A 160 -25.91 -5.97 22.11
CA ALA A 160 -26.72 -7.18 22.18
C ALA A 160 -28.21 -6.78 22.28
N LEU A 161 -29.00 -7.31 21.37
CA LEU A 161 -30.46 -7.16 21.40
C LEU A 161 -31.10 -8.13 22.41
N ASP A 162 -30.56 -9.32 22.46
CA ASP A 162 -30.88 -10.39 23.40
C ASP A 162 -29.64 -11.28 23.60
N ASP A 163 -29.79 -12.43 24.25
CA ASP A 163 -28.69 -13.37 24.53
C ASP A 163 -28.09 -13.99 23.25
N ASN A 164 -28.82 -13.95 22.13
CA ASN A 164 -28.46 -14.65 20.89
C ASN A 164 -28.15 -13.75 19.71
N VAL A 165 -28.49 -12.46 19.77
CA VAL A 165 -28.36 -11.52 18.63
C VAL A 165 -27.62 -10.25 19.03
N GLU A 166 -26.56 -9.92 18.34
CA GLU A 166 -25.80 -8.68 18.44
C GLU A 166 -25.89 -7.90 17.14
N LEU A 167 -26.22 -6.62 17.24
CA LEU A 167 -26.02 -5.66 16.14
C LEU A 167 -24.67 -4.97 16.31
N TYR A 168 -23.96 -4.82 15.21
CA TYR A 168 -22.69 -4.09 15.21
C TYR A 168 -22.58 -3.14 14.02
N SER A 169 -21.81 -2.09 14.22
CA SER A 169 -21.50 -1.13 13.17
C SER A 169 -20.14 -0.51 13.42
N PHE A 170 -19.38 -0.27 12.34
CA PHE A 170 -18.16 0.52 12.41
C PHE A 170 -17.95 1.32 11.13
N ALA A 171 -17.29 2.47 11.27
CA ALA A 171 -16.96 3.31 10.14
C ALA A 171 -15.63 4.02 10.33
N THR A 172 -15.03 4.39 9.21
CA THR A 172 -13.89 5.31 9.12
C THR A 172 -14.20 6.39 8.08
N TYR A 173 -13.76 7.60 8.34
CA TYR A 173 -13.76 8.73 7.41
C TYR A 173 -12.44 9.45 7.51
N THR A 174 -11.83 9.77 6.39
CA THR A 174 -10.61 10.57 6.32
C THR A 174 -10.74 11.59 5.20
N HIS A 175 -10.46 12.84 5.54
CA HIS A 175 -10.20 13.90 4.58
C HIS A 175 -8.72 14.22 4.58
N ARG A 176 -8.08 14.25 3.39
CA ARG A 176 -6.65 14.45 3.22
C ARG A 176 -6.36 15.41 2.07
N SER A 177 -5.68 16.54 2.38
CA SER A 177 -5.16 17.46 1.39
C SER A 177 -3.64 17.33 1.29
N VAL A 178 -3.13 17.16 0.07
CA VAL A 178 -1.71 16.98 -0.24
C VAL A 178 -1.28 18.03 -1.26
N SER A 179 -0.08 18.61 -1.10
CA SER A 179 0.52 19.48 -2.11
C SER A 179 1.96 19.04 -2.40
N SER A 180 2.18 18.49 -3.60
CA SER A 180 3.45 17.96 -4.09
C SER A 180 4.09 18.89 -5.09
N ALA A 181 5.26 19.44 -4.74
CA ALA A 181 6.02 20.29 -5.64
C ALA A 181 6.58 19.48 -6.80
N GLN A 182 6.47 20.01 -8.01
CA GLN A 182 7.02 19.45 -9.24
C GLN A 182 8.35 20.14 -9.59
N ILE A 183 8.94 19.76 -10.72
CA ILE A 183 10.23 20.27 -11.13
C ILE A 183 10.12 21.76 -11.49
N TYR A 184 11.02 22.57 -10.93
CA TYR A 184 11.12 24.00 -11.22
C TYR A 184 11.24 24.29 -12.72
N GLN A 185 10.49 25.25 -13.19
CA GLN A 185 10.46 25.75 -14.57
C GLN A 185 11.20 27.08 -14.67
N LEU A 186 12.05 27.20 -15.69
CA LEU A 186 12.89 28.38 -15.90
C LEU A 186 12.06 29.63 -16.29
N PRO A 187 12.52 30.85 -15.96
CA PRO A 187 11.85 32.10 -16.33
C PRO A 187 11.57 32.26 -17.81
N SER A 188 12.45 31.70 -18.66
CA SER A 188 12.34 31.76 -20.13
C SER A 188 11.07 31.08 -20.67
N LEU A 189 10.42 30.20 -19.89
CA LEU A 189 9.25 29.46 -20.33
C LEU A 189 7.99 30.36 -20.42
N ALA A 190 7.82 31.27 -19.46
CA ALA A 190 6.70 32.21 -19.40
C ALA A 190 7.11 33.53 -18.73
N PRO A 191 7.98 34.34 -19.33
CA PRO A 191 8.61 35.48 -18.67
C PRO A 191 7.64 36.57 -18.23
N ARG A 192 6.48 36.68 -18.89
CA ARG A 192 5.44 37.68 -18.51
C ARG A 192 4.68 37.28 -17.27
N LEU A 193 4.38 35.99 -17.10
CA LEU A 193 3.60 35.45 -15.98
C LEU A 193 4.50 35.08 -14.78
N TYR A 194 5.69 34.56 -15.07
CA TYR A 194 6.66 34.05 -14.10
C TYR A 194 8.08 34.56 -14.39
N PRO A 195 8.37 35.85 -14.13
CA PRO A 195 9.67 36.44 -14.46
C PRO A 195 10.85 35.81 -13.71
N ASN A 196 10.57 35.13 -12.56
CA ASN A 196 11.56 34.41 -11.76
C ASN A 196 11.46 32.89 -11.89
N GLY A 197 10.72 32.39 -12.92
CA GLY A 197 10.37 30.97 -13.00
C GLY A 197 9.28 30.56 -12.00
N PHE A 198 8.91 29.27 -12.03
CA PHE A 198 7.85 28.76 -11.15
C PHE A 198 8.02 27.27 -10.87
N THR A 199 7.42 26.81 -9.79
CA THR A 199 7.32 25.40 -9.44
C THR A 199 5.87 24.98 -9.45
N PRO A 200 5.42 24.19 -10.43
CA PRO A 200 4.08 23.62 -10.42
C PRO A 200 3.87 22.76 -9.17
N ARG A 201 2.64 22.70 -8.67
CA ARG A 201 2.26 21.89 -7.52
C ARG A 201 1.05 21.07 -7.86
N ILE A 202 1.20 19.74 -7.83
CA ILE A 202 0.04 18.84 -7.87
C ILE A 202 -0.63 18.92 -6.51
N THR A 203 -1.91 19.19 -6.49
CA THR A 203 -2.76 19.14 -5.30
C THR A 203 -3.67 17.91 -5.37
N SER A 204 -3.94 17.31 -4.24
CA SER A 204 -4.94 16.25 -4.10
C SER A 204 -5.77 16.54 -2.87
N ASP A 205 -7.09 16.66 -3.06
CA ASP A 205 -8.07 16.70 -1.99
C ASP A 205 -8.87 15.39 -2.05
N GLU A 206 -8.82 14.59 -0.97
CA GLU A 206 -9.29 13.21 -0.98
C GLU A 206 -10.22 12.96 0.21
N ASP A 207 -11.38 12.38 -0.10
CA ASP A 207 -12.32 11.84 0.87
C ASP A 207 -12.37 10.32 0.77
N ASP A 208 -11.86 9.63 1.81
CA ASP A 208 -11.96 8.18 1.95
C ASP A 208 -12.91 7.83 3.08
N TYR A 209 -13.86 6.92 2.85
CA TYR A 209 -14.78 6.47 3.88
C TYR A 209 -15.22 5.02 3.70
N SER A 210 -15.55 4.39 4.82
CA SER A 210 -16.11 3.05 4.84
C SER A 210 -17.10 2.91 6.01
N LEU A 211 -18.23 2.27 5.75
CA LEU A 211 -19.26 1.95 6.71
C LEU A 211 -19.62 0.48 6.62
N THR A 212 -19.62 -0.20 7.75
CA THR A 212 -20.12 -1.56 7.90
C THR A 212 -21.30 -1.56 8.87
N LEU A 213 -22.36 -2.24 8.47
CA LEU A 213 -23.50 -2.58 9.30
C LEU A 213 -23.63 -4.10 9.31
N GLY A 214 -23.87 -4.68 10.46
CA GLY A 214 -24.04 -6.12 10.57
C GLY A 214 -24.85 -6.57 11.77
N ALA A 215 -25.32 -7.79 11.67
CA ALA A 215 -25.96 -8.53 12.75
C ALA A 215 -25.34 -9.92 12.80
N ARG A 216 -25.05 -10.40 13.98
CA ARG A 216 -24.54 -11.75 14.21
C ARG A 216 -25.21 -12.40 15.41
N GLY A 217 -25.21 -13.71 15.40
CA GLY A 217 -25.82 -14.43 16.51
C GLY A 217 -25.56 -15.91 16.46
N GLY A 218 -26.07 -16.60 17.50
CA GLY A 218 -26.06 -18.04 17.62
C GLY A 218 -27.44 -18.65 17.42
N GLU A 219 -27.51 -19.99 17.48
CA GLU A 219 -28.74 -20.79 17.53
C GLU A 219 -29.73 -20.60 16.35
N LEU A 220 -29.27 -20.03 15.22
CA LEU A 220 -30.10 -19.99 14.00
C LEU A 220 -30.47 -21.43 13.60
N PHE A 221 -31.73 -21.72 13.43
CA PHE A 221 -32.27 -23.08 13.21
C PHE A 221 -31.77 -24.10 14.24
N GLY A 222 -31.54 -23.64 15.48
CA GLY A 222 -31.23 -24.45 16.64
C GLY A 222 -29.73 -24.83 16.82
N ALA A 223 -28.80 -24.45 15.93
CA ALA A 223 -27.39 -24.81 16.12
C ALA A 223 -26.36 -24.06 15.23
N TRP A 224 -26.76 -23.05 14.47
CA TRP A 224 -25.84 -22.31 13.61
C TRP A 224 -25.51 -20.95 14.21
N ASP A 225 -24.21 -20.64 14.28
CA ASP A 225 -23.74 -19.26 14.39
C ASP A 225 -23.84 -18.60 13.02
N TRP A 226 -24.18 -17.34 12.99
CA TRP A 226 -24.37 -16.59 11.75
C TRP A 226 -23.86 -15.16 11.88
N ASP A 227 -23.39 -14.61 10.76
CA ASP A 227 -23.01 -13.20 10.60
C ASP A 227 -23.54 -12.71 9.24
N LEU A 228 -24.39 -11.69 9.26
CA LEU A 228 -24.89 -11.00 8.08
C LEU A 228 -24.37 -9.56 8.11
N SER A 229 -23.69 -9.13 7.06
CA SER A 229 -23.12 -7.78 7.02
C SER A 229 -23.18 -7.15 5.64
N SER A 230 -23.21 -5.83 5.63
CA SER A 230 -23.09 -4.98 4.45
C SER A 230 -22.01 -3.93 4.70
N THR A 231 -21.01 -3.86 3.82
CA THR A 231 -19.90 -2.90 3.89
C THR A 231 -19.86 -2.07 2.61
N TYR A 232 -19.98 -0.76 2.74
CA TYR A 232 -19.79 0.18 1.65
C TYR A 232 -18.55 1.03 1.91
N GLY A 233 -17.67 1.12 0.94
CA GLY A 233 -16.49 1.98 1.00
C GLY A 233 -16.26 2.73 -0.29
N ALA A 234 -15.65 3.91 -0.20
CA ALA A 234 -15.30 4.74 -1.34
C ALA A 234 -14.07 5.58 -1.04
N ASP A 235 -13.23 5.72 -2.05
CA ASP A 235 -12.12 6.68 -2.13
C ASP A 235 -12.37 7.64 -3.28
N ARG A 236 -12.21 8.96 -3.04
CA ARG A 236 -12.55 10.06 -3.96
C ARG A 236 -11.50 11.15 -3.95
N PRO A 237 -10.35 10.97 -4.64
CA PRO A 237 -9.37 12.03 -4.82
C PRO A 237 -9.78 13.01 -5.95
N GLU A 238 -9.72 14.30 -5.65
CA GLU A 238 -9.78 15.40 -6.61
C GLU A 238 -8.35 15.90 -6.85
N ILE A 239 -7.88 15.83 -8.09
CA ILE A 239 -6.51 16.20 -8.45
C ILE A 239 -6.52 17.56 -9.13
N GLY A 240 -5.71 18.47 -8.61
CA GLY A 240 -5.52 19.81 -9.14
C GLY A 240 -4.06 20.12 -9.46
N MET A 241 -3.83 21.27 -10.05
CA MET A 241 -2.51 21.81 -10.33
C MET A 241 -2.48 23.30 -10.01
N ASP A 242 -1.60 23.69 -9.11
CA ASP A 242 -1.34 25.09 -8.76
C ASP A 242 0.01 25.57 -9.28
N HIS A 243 0.18 26.91 -9.41
CA HIS A 243 1.42 27.53 -9.86
C HIS A 243 1.92 26.97 -11.19
N SER A 244 1.00 26.67 -12.12
CA SER A 244 1.31 26.11 -13.43
C SER A 244 0.86 27.06 -14.55
N ILE A 245 0.95 26.60 -15.78
CA ILE A 245 0.44 27.27 -16.98
C ILE A 245 0.10 26.24 -18.04
N ASN A 246 -0.80 26.60 -18.96
CA ASN A 246 -0.92 25.94 -20.26
C ASN A 246 -0.06 26.71 -21.27
N LEU A 247 1.00 26.08 -21.76
CA LEU A 247 1.98 26.72 -22.66
C LEU A 247 1.40 27.07 -24.04
N ALA A 248 0.48 26.25 -24.56
CA ALA A 248 -0.15 26.54 -25.86
C ALA A 248 -1.04 27.80 -25.75
N LEU A 249 -1.88 27.84 -24.74
CA LEU A 249 -2.74 29.00 -24.47
C LEU A 249 -1.93 30.28 -24.24
N TYR A 250 -0.85 30.16 -23.41
CA TYR A 250 0.06 31.29 -23.22
C TYR A 250 0.73 31.78 -24.51
N GLY A 251 1.13 30.85 -25.38
CA GLY A 251 1.70 31.20 -26.69
C GLY A 251 0.71 31.89 -27.62
N GLU A 252 -0.57 31.50 -27.57
CA GLU A 252 -1.64 32.03 -28.40
C GLU A 252 -2.16 33.40 -27.92
N THR A 253 -2.30 33.58 -26.61
CA THR A 253 -2.98 34.73 -26.01
C THR A 253 -2.07 35.66 -25.21
N GLY A 254 -0.88 35.21 -24.83
CA GLY A 254 0.02 35.89 -23.90
C GLY A 254 -0.36 35.73 -22.44
N ASP A 255 -1.40 34.93 -22.11
CA ASP A 255 -1.90 34.68 -20.78
C ASP A 255 -2.31 33.17 -20.61
N SER A 256 -2.48 32.74 -19.37
CA SER A 256 -2.93 31.39 -19.03
C SER A 256 -3.46 31.35 -17.58
N PRO A 257 -4.46 30.52 -17.28
CA PRO A 257 -4.75 30.13 -15.89
C PRO A 257 -3.48 29.64 -15.19
N ARG A 258 -3.41 29.81 -13.87
CA ARG A 258 -2.28 29.38 -13.04
C ARG A 258 -2.64 28.21 -12.13
N SER A 259 -3.94 27.92 -12.03
CA SER A 259 -4.52 26.79 -11.31
C SER A 259 -5.50 26.07 -12.22
N PHE A 260 -5.57 24.76 -12.13
CA PHE A 260 -6.36 23.88 -12.98
C PHE A 260 -6.96 22.74 -12.16
N ASP A 261 -8.21 22.39 -12.45
CA ASP A 261 -8.79 21.11 -12.06
C ASP A 261 -8.35 20.06 -13.09
N LEU A 262 -7.63 19.01 -12.65
CA LEU A 262 -7.06 18.02 -13.57
C LEU A 262 -7.97 16.82 -13.78
N ALA A 263 -8.55 16.29 -12.71
CA ALA A 263 -9.40 15.11 -12.71
C ALA A 263 -10.08 14.91 -11.37
N ARG A 264 -11.19 14.16 -11.36
CA ARG A 264 -11.73 13.49 -10.18
C ARG A 264 -11.74 12.00 -10.43
N TYR A 265 -11.27 11.25 -9.45
CA TYR A 265 -11.32 9.80 -9.47
C TYR A 265 -12.23 9.30 -8.37
N LYS A 266 -12.82 8.12 -8.56
CA LYS A 266 -13.62 7.49 -7.55
C LYS A 266 -13.53 5.98 -7.67
N ALA A 267 -13.15 5.31 -6.59
CA ALA A 267 -13.29 3.87 -6.45
C ALA A 267 -14.33 3.59 -5.38
N THR A 268 -15.28 2.70 -5.66
CA THR A 268 -16.25 2.24 -4.66
C THR A 268 -16.31 0.73 -4.62
N GLN A 269 -16.58 0.21 -3.43
CA GLN A 269 -16.84 -1.19 -3.21
C GLN A 269 -18.02 -1.35 -2.25
N TRP A 270 -19.00 -2.13 -2.67
CA TRP A 270 -20.12 -2.54 -1.82
C TRP A 270 -20.13 -4.05 -1.71
N THR A 271 -19.94 -4.56 -0.50
CA THR A 271 -19.85 -6.00 -0.21
C THR A 271 -20.90 -6.41 0.80
N ASN A 272 -21.65 -7.45 0.46
CA ASN A 272 -22.62 -8.09 1.34
C ASN A 272 -22.13 -9.51 1.62
N ASN A 273 -22.07 -9.88 2.90
CA ASN A 273 -21.61 -11.20 3.35
C ASN A 273 -22.68 -11.88 4.21
N LEU A 274 -22.81 -13.17 4.00
CA LEU A 274 -23.52 -14.09 4.88
C LEU A 274 -22.57 -15.23 5.23
N ASP A 275 -22.24 -15.35 6.50
CA ASP A 275 -21.34 -16.36 7.03
C ASP A 275 -22.10 -17.24 8.02
N LEU A 276 -22.01 -18.56 7.91
CA LEU A 276 -22.62 -19.52 8.80
C LEU A 276 -21.57 -20.52 9.29
N ARG A 277 -21.68 -20.88 10.58
CA ARG A 277 -20.77 -21.83 11.23
C ARG A 277 -21.55 -22.77 12.13
N ARG A 278 -21.12 -24.04 12.14
CA ARG A 278 -21.65 -25.06 13.06
C ARG A 278 -20.61 -26.10 13.40
N ASP A 279 -20.60 -26.54 14.66
CA ASP A 279 -19.81 -27.66 15.11
C ASP A 279 -20.63 -28.94 15.07
N PHE A 280 -20.07 -30.02 14.48
CA PHE A 280 -20.70 -31.33 14.41
C PHE A 280 -19.92 -32.34 15.21
N ASP A 281 -20.56 -32.95 16.22
CA ASP A 281 -20.01 -34.07 16.96
C ASP A 281 -20.16 -35.37 16.14
N LEU A 282 -19.05 -35.85 15.60
CA LEU A 282 -19.00 -37.06 14.80
C LEU A 282 -18.36 -38.18 15.61
N ALA A 283 -19.03 -39.31 15.82
CA ALA A 283 -18.60 -40.39 16.70
C ALA A 283 -17.21 -40.98 16.40
N TRP A 284 -16.70 -40.76 15.20
CA TRP A 284 -15.38 -41.22 14.75
C TRP A 284 -14.26 -40.16 14.86
N LEU A 285 -14.61 -38.92 15.21
CA LEU A 285 -13.64 -37.84 15.48
C LEU A 285 -13.53 -37.56 16.97
N PRO A 286 -12.32 -37.32 17.47
CA PRO A 286 -12.10 -37.00 18.90
C PRO A 286 -12.49 -35.58 19.26
N ALA A 287 -12.66 -34.70 18.27
CA ALA A 287 -13.07 -33.32 18.44
C ALA A 287 -14.18 -32.98 17.44
N PRO A 288 -15.03 -31.98 17.71
CA PRO A 288 -16.05 -31.55 16.79
C PRO A 288 -15.45 -31.14 15.43
N LEU A 289 -16.17 -31.46 14.35
CA LEU A 289 -15.90 -30.90 13.02
C LEU A 289 -16.52 -29.51 12.95
N ASN A 290 -15.69 -28.49 12.89
CA ASN A 290 -16.13 -27.15 12.58
C ASN A 290 -16.42 -27.05 11.09
N PHE A 291 -17.63 -26.69 10.75
CA PHE A 291 -18.10 -26.51 9.38
C PHE A 291 -18.54 -25.07 9.23
N SER A 292 -17.87 -24.32 8.35
CA SER A 292 -18.22 -22.95 8.01
C SER A 292 -18.48 -22.84 6.50
N TRP A 293 -19.47 -22.04 6.13
CA TRP A 293 -19.73 -21.71 4.75
C TRP A 293 -20.32 -20.30 4.65
N GLY A 294 -20.13 -19.66 3.52
CA GLY A 294 -20.68 -18.33 3.35
C GLY A 294 -20.84 -17.93 1.88
N LEU A 295 -21.58 -16.85 1.73
CA LEU A 295 -21.86 -16.20 0.46
C LEU A 295 -21.36 -14.75 0.50
N GLU A 296 -20.81 -14.29 -0.60
CA GLU A 296 -20.40 -12.91 -0.81
C GLU A 296 -20.99 -12.37 -2.10
N GLN A 297 -21.59 -11.19 -2.03
CA GLN A 297 -21.92 -10.40 -3.21
C GLN A 297 -21.15 -9.08 -3.09
N ARG A 298 -20.40 -8.74 -4.15
CA ARG A 298 -19.60 -7.50 -4.19
C ARG A 298 -19.83 -6.78 -5.51
N ARG A 299 -19.97 -5.46 -5.44
CA ARG A 299 -19.96 -4.57 -6.59
C ARG A 299 -18.84 -3.60 -6.46
N GLU A 300 -18.01 -3.49 -7.49
CA GLU A 300 -16.92 -2.56 -7.63
C GLU A 300 -17.21 -1.56 -8.74
N LEU A 301 -16.80 -0.31 -8.54
CA LEU A 301 -16.94 0.76 -9.53
C LEU A 301 -15.69 1.62 -9.53
N TYR A 302 -15.23 1.98 -10.70
CA TYR A 302 -14.18 2.96 -10.92
C TYR A 302 -14.67 4.04 -11.88
N GLU A 303 -14.43 5.31 -11.54
CA GLU A 303 -14.90 6.47 -12.28
C GLU A 303 -13.76 7.47 -12.44
N VAL A 304 -13.65 8.02 -13.63
CA VAL A 304 -12.72 9.09 -14.00
C VAL A 304 -13.54 10.22 -14.62
N GLU A 305 -13.53 11.39 -13.97
CA GLU A 305 -14.12 12.61 -14.52
C GLU A 305 -13.04 13.48 -15.17
N ALA A 306 -13.39 14.13 -16.28
CA ALA A 306 -12.49 15.05 -16.96
C ALA A 306 -12.22 16.30 -16.12
N GLY A 307 -11.02 16.87 -16.31
CA GLY A 307 -10.65 18.16 -15.73
C GLY A 307 -11.27 19.34 -16.46
N ASP A 308 -10.87 20.56 -16.07
CA ASP A 308 -11.27 21.76 -16.81
C ASP A 308 -10.63 21.81 -18.22
N PRO A 309 -11.27 22.45 -19.22
CA PRO A 309 -10.81 22.44 -20.61
C PRO A 309 -9.36 22.93 -20.79
N TRP A 310 -8.92 23.88 -19.99
CA TRP A 310 -7.57 24.44 -20.09
C TRP A 310 -6.51 23.51 -19.50
N SER A 311 -6.92 22.56 -18.66
CA SER A 311 -6.03 21.57 -18.07
C SER A 311 -5.50 20.56 -19.10
N TYR A 312 -6.24 20.32 -20.20
CA TYR A 312 -5.86 19.36 -21.26
C TYR A 312 -5.75 19.98 -22.66
N TYR A 313 -6.07 21.27 -22.85
CA TYR A 313 -5.97 21.95 -24.14
C TYR A 313 -4.54 21.97 -24.67
N ASN A 314 -4.30 21.42 -25.88
CA ASN A 314 -3.03 21.46 -26.62
C ASN A 314 -1.76 21.17 -25.77
N GLY A 315 -1.75 20.08 -25.03
CA GLY A 315 -0.63 19.70 -24.15
C GLY A 315 -0.85 19.99 -22.67
N GLY A 316 -1.93 20.66 -22.35
CA GLY A 316 -2.45 20.83 -21.01
C GLY A 316 -1.60 21.66 -20.07
N SER A 317 -1.91 21.56 -18.78
CA SER A 317 -1.14 22.21 -17.72
C SER A 317 0.26 21.61 -17.60
N LYS A 318 1.23 22.47 -17.26
CA LYS A 318 2.65 22.06 -17.15
C LYS A 318 2.84 21.14 -15.95
N ALA A 319 3.59 20.08 -16.11
CA ALA A 319 3.91 18.96 -15.26
C ALA A 319 2.90 17.79 -15.32
N LEU A 320 1.60 18.02 -15.24
CA LEU A 320 0.58 16.97 -15.36
C LEU A 320 -0.64 17.55 -16.11
N PRO A 321 -0.85 17.22 -17.39
CA PRO A 321 -2.08 17.51 -18.09
C PRO A 321 -3.30 16.86 -17.42
N GLY A 322 -4.44 17.55 -17.47
CA GLY A 322 -5.70 17.02 -16.97
C GLY A 322 -6.27 15.90 -17.85
N GLN A 323 -7.21 15.15 -17.30
CA GLN A 323 -7.99 14.16 -18.02
C GLN A 323 -8.92 14.86 -19.02
N ALA A 324 -8.87 14.43 -20.26
CA ALA A 324 -9.79 14.89 -21.30
C ALA A 324 -11.08 14.05 -21.27
N PRO A 325 -12.20 14.53 -21.85
CA PRO A 325 -13.43 13.74 -21.96
C PRO A 325 -13.23 12.37 -22.66
N ALA A 326 -12.23 12.27 -23.54
CA ALA A 326 -11.90 11.02 -24.26
C ALA A 326 -11.27 9.95 -23.33
N THR A 327 -10.71 10.33 -22.20
CA THR A 327 -10.09 9.45 -21.20
C THR A 327 -10.92 9.31 -19.92
N ALA A 328 -12.07 9.99 -19.86
CA ALA A 328 -13.04 9.89 -18.78
C ALA A 328 -14.03 8.75 -19.02
N GLY A 329 -14.61 8.23 -17.95
CA GLY A 329 -15.59 7.14 -18.04
C GLY A 329 -15.91 6.52 -16.68
N GLN A 330 -16.81 5.56 -16.71
CA GLN A 330 -17.24 4.80 -15.54
C GLN A 330 -17.28 3.31 -15.88
N TRP A 331 -16.67 2.50 -15.04
CA TRP A 331 -16.59 1.04 -15.20
C TRP A 331 -17.01 0.36 -13.92
N SER A 332 -17.68 -0.78 -14.04
CA SER A 332 -18.17 -1.52 -12.88
C SER A 332 -18.04 -3.03 -13.09
N ARG A 333 -17.98 -3.74 -11.99
CA ARG A 333 -17.86 -5.19 -11.92
C ARG A 333 -18.73 -5.71 -10.78
N ASP A 334 -19.45 -6.80 -11.05
CA ASP A 334 -20.18 -7.56 -10.05
C ASP A 334 -19.46 -8.89 -9.78
N VAL A 335 -19.41 -9.27 -8.50
CA VAL A 335 -18.74 -10.50 -8.03
C VAL A 335 -19.72 -11.27 -7.15
N LEU A 336 -19.84 -12.57 -7.41
CA LEU A 336 -20.56 -13.52 -6.55
C LEU A 336 -19.57 -14.58 -6.07
N GLY A 337 -19.47 -14.78 -4.77
CA GLY A 337 -18.58 -15.75 -4.13
C GLY A 337 -19.33 -16.69 -3.22
N ALA A 338 -18.86 -17.94 -3.14
CA ALA A 338 -19.28 -18.92 -2.15
C ALA A 338 -18.05 -19.66 -1.64
N TYR A 339 -17.99 -19.90 -0.33
CA TYR A 339 -16.90 -20.65 0.28
C TYR A 339 -17.38 -21.72 1.24
N LEU A 340 -16.52 -22.68 1.49
CA LEU A 340 -16.67 -23.77 2.43
C LEU A 340 -15.34 -23.94 3.18
N ASP A 341 -15.41 -24.06 4.50
CA ASP A 341 -14.25 -24.34 5.37
C ASP A 341 -14.61 -25.47 6.34
N LEU A 342 -13.68 -26.41 6.50
CA LEU A 342 -13.78 -27.54 7.40
C LEU A 342 -12.52 -27.60 8.26
N SER A 343 -12.67 -27.58 9.58
CA SER A 343 -11.54 -27.75 10.48
C SER A 343 -11.87 -28.67 11.66
N THR A 344 -10.92 -29.51 12.03
CA THR A 344 -11.06 -30.43 13.17
C THR A 344 -9.70 -30.85 13.74
N ALA A 345 -9.68 -31.37 14.96
CA ALA A 345 -8.56 -32.10 15.49
C ALA A 345 -8.77 -33.60 15.25
N LEU A 346 -7.81 -34.25 14.56
CA LEU A 346 -7.81 -35.71 14.33
C LEU A 346 -7.39 -36.50 15.56
N ASP A 347 -6.59 -35.86 16.40
CA ASP A 347 -6.24 -36.30 17.77
C ASP A 347 -5.82 -35.08 18.61
N GLU A 348 -5.36 -35.27 19.85
CA GLU A 348 -4.91 -34.20 20.76
C GLU A 348 -3.73 -33.37 20.24
N ARG A 349 -3.05 -33.85 19.21
CA ARG A 349 -1.82 -33.25 18.63
C ARG A 349 -1.99 -32.77 17.21
N TRP A 350 -2.92 -33.33 16.44
CA TRP A 350 -3.01 -33.15 15.02
C TRP A 350 -4.31 -32.42 14.62
N GLN A 351 -4.16 -31.22 14.12
CA GLN A 351 -5.24 -30.38 13.57
C GLN A 351 -5.16 -30.35 12.04
N LEU A 352 -6.30 -30.40 11.39
CA LEU A 352 -6.46 -30.33 9.95
C LEU A 352 -7.51 -29.28 9.58
N GLU A 353 -7.25 -28.52 8.53
CA GLU A 353 -8.14 -27.53 7.97
C GLU A 353 -8.14 -27.64 6.45
N THR A 354 -9.30 -27.57 5.81
CA THR A 354 -9.44 -27.50 4.36
C THR A 354 -10.50 -26.49 4.00
N ALA A 355 -10.23 -25.68 2.98
CA ALA A 355 -11.17 -24.68 2.48
C ALA A 355 -11.24 -24.70 0.95
N ALA A 356 -12.39 -24.35 0.43
CA ALA A 356 -12.63 -24.16 -1.01
C ALA A 356 -13.49 -22.92 -1.22
N ARG A 357 -13.21 -22.16 -2.26
CA ARG A 357 -13.96 -20.96 -2.65
C ARG A 357 -14.14 -20.90 -4.15
N TYR A 358 -15.34 -20.60 -4.57
CA TYR A 358 -15.71 -20.29 -5.95
C TYR A 358 -16.13 -18.82 -6.03
N GLU A 359 -15.65 -18.11 -7.05
CA GLU A 359 -16.06 -16.75 -7.35
C GLU A 359 -16.35 -16.58 -8.82
N HIS A 360 -17.39 -15.83 -9.14
CA HIS A 360 -17.76 -15.45 -10.51
C HIS A 360 -17.74 -13.92 -10.63
N TYR A 361 -16.98 -13.44 -11.59
CA TYR A 361 -16.79 -12.03 -11.95
C TYR A 361 -17.51 -11.75 -13.28
N SER A 362 -18.22 -10.64 -13.37
CA SER A 362 -19.01 -10.29 -14.56
C SER A 362 -18.17 -9.97 -15.80
N ASP A 363 -16.89 -9.69 -15.67
CA ASP A 363 -15.96 -9.28 -16.75
C ASP A 363 -15.08 -10.41 -17.26
N PHE A 364 -14.42 -11.19 -16.41
CA PHE A 364 -13.47 -12.23 -16.84
C PHE A 364 -13.87 -13.68 -16.48
N GLY A 365 -15.05 -13.90 -15.86
CA GLY A 365 -15.56 -15.23 -15.58
C GLY A 365 -15.24 -15.75 -14.18
N SER A 366 -14.92 -17.04 -14.03
CA SER A 366 -14.91 -17.71 -12.73
C SER A 366 -13.55 -18.19 -12.30
N THR A 367 -13.34 -18.22 -10.98
CA THR A 367 -12.16 -18.80 -10.34
C THR A 367 -12.56 -19.77 -9.23
N THR A 368 -11.71 -20.78 -9.00
CA THR A 368 -11.86 -21.72 -7.88
C THR A 368 -10.54 -21.85 -7.15
N ASN A 369 -10.56 -21.68 -5.84
CA ASN A 369 -9.38 -21.74 -4.99
C ASN A 369 -9.57 -22.72 -3.85
N GLY A 370 -8.48 -23.36 -3.43
CA GLY A 370 -8.49 -24.31 -2.34
C GLY A 370 -7.32 -24.13 -1.39
N LYS A 371 -7.49 -24.56 -0.15
CA LYS A 371 -6.47 -24.60 0.89
C LYS A 371 -6.52 -25.90 1.64
N LEU A 372 -5.35 -26.45 1.95
CA LEU A 372 -5.15 -27.54 2.90
C LEU A 372 -4.09 -27.08 3.89
N ALA A 373 -4.41 -27.11 5.19
CA ALA A 373 -3.48 -26.76 6.25
C ALA A 373 -3.49 -27.82 7.35
N SER A 374 -2.35 -28.04 7.96
CA SER A 374 -2.17 -29.03 9.03
C SER A 374 -1.23 -28.47 10.09
N ARG A 375 -1.53 -28.73 11.35
CA ARG A 375 -0.66 -28.46 12.49
C ARG A 375 -0.50 -29.72 13.32
N TYR A 376 0.75 -30.06 13.59
CA TYR A 376 1.10 -31.21 14.48
C TYR A 376 1.94 -30.73 15.67
N ARG A 377 1.48 -31.06 16.86
CA ARG A 377 2.16 -30.75 18.13
C ARG A 377 2.96 -31.94 18.60
N PHE A 378 4.29 -31.90 18.48
CA PHE A 378 5.21 -32.96 18.91
C PHE A 378 5.30 -33.02 20.44
N SER A 379 5.37 -31.85 21.09
CA SER A 379 5.37 -31.66 22.54
C SER A 379 4.67 -30.32 22.87
N PRO A 380 4.46 -29.98 24.15
CA PRO A 380 3.97 -28.66 24.53
C PRO A 380 4.81 -27.50 23.98
N GLU A 381 6.13 -27.76 23.86
CA GLU A 381 7.12 -26.75 23.43
C GLU A 381 7.39 -26.75 21.93
N VAL A 382 6.94 -27.76 21.17
CA VAL A 382 7.29 -27.93 19.76
C VAL A 382 6.06 -28.25 18.92
N SER A 383 5.75 -27.40 17.97
CA SER A 383 4.73 -27.70 16.96
C SER A 383 5.20 -27.30 15.55
N ALA A 384 4.79 -28.09 14.55
CA ALA A 384 4.98 -27.78 13.14
C ALA A 384 3.63 -27.51 12.49
N ARG A 385 3.66 -26.67 11.46
CA ARG A 385 2.51 -26.38 10.61
C ARG A 385 2.92 -26.44 9.14
N ALA A 386 2.01 -26.87 8.29
CA ALA A 386 2.19 -26.88 6.85
C ALA A 386 0.92 -26.42 6.16
N SER A 387 1.03 -25.70 5.08
CA SER A 387 -0.11 -25.34 4.23
C SER A 387 0.23 -25.37 2.74
N LEU A 388 -0.78 -25.71 1.94
CA LEU A 388 -0.81 -25.61 0.51
C LEU A 388 -2.07 -24.84 0.15
N SER A 389 -1.94 -23.76 -0.60
CA SER A 389 -3.10 -22.96 -1.04
C SER A 389 -2.95 -22.47 -2.47
N SER A 390 -4.05 -22.43 -3.22
CA SER A 390 -4.15 -21.63 -4.42
C SER A 390 -4.78 -20.28 -4.10
N GLY A 391 -4.48 -19.29 -4.92
CA GLY A 391 -5.03 -17.94 -4.80
C GLY A 391 -5.05 -17.26 -6.16
N PHE A 392 -5.74 -16.14 -6.20
CA PHE A 392 -5.79 -15.30 -7.39
C PHE A 392 -6.00 -13.84 -7.02
N ARG A 393 -5.78 -12.98 -7.99
CA ARG A 393 -6.10 -11.56 -7.93
C ARG A 393 -6.70 -11.11 -9.26
N ALA A 394 -7.84 -10.45 -9.19
CA ALA A 394 -8.43 -9.78 -10.35
C ALA A 394 -7.59 -8.56 -10.75
N PRO A 395 -7.48 -8.20 -12.05
CA PRO A 395 -7.03 -6.86 -12.42
C PRO A 395 -7.92 -5.82 -11.75
N SER A 396 -7.38 -4.73 -11.22
CA SER A 396 -8.25 -3.65 -10.74
C SER A 396 -8.85 -2.87 -11.92
N LEU A 397 -10.05 -2.31 -11.72
CA LEU A 397 -10.69 -1.49 -12.75
C LEU A 397 -9.83 -0.27 -13.12
N ALA A 398 -9.03 0.25 -12.17
CA ALA A 398 -8.08 1.31 -12.44
C ALA A 398 -6.91 0.84 -13.33
N GLN A 399 -6.37 -0.38 -13.11
CA GLN A 399 -5.30 -0.93 -13.96
C GLN A 399 -5.73 -1.09 -15.43
N GLU A 400 -7.00 -1.37 -15.67
CA GLU A 400 -7.55 -1.55 -17.01
C GLU A 400 -7.86 -0.23 -17.72
N ASN A 401 -8.25 0.82 -16.96
CA ASN A 401 -8.95 1.98 -17.54
C ASN A 401 -8.28 3.32 -17.26
N TYR A 402 -7.22 3.38 -16.44
CA TYR A 402 -6.54 4.63 -16.13
C TYR A 402 -5.56 5.04 -17.24
N THR A 403 -5.57 6.33 -17.57
CA THR A 403 -4.63 6.97 -18.51
C THR A 403 -4.02 8.22 -17.87
N SER A 404 -2.73 8.47 -18.09
CA SER A 404 -2.08 9.72 -17.66
C SER A 404 -0.88 10.08 -18.52
N LEU A 405 -0.46 11.35 -18.47
CA LEU A 405 0.77 11.84 -19.09
C LEU A 405 1.54 12.71 -18.10
N GLY A 406 2.66 12.23 -17.57
CA GLY A 406 3.59 13.04 -16.77
C GLY A 406 4.52 13.84 -17.68
N VAL A 407 4.68 15.13 -17.42
CA VAL A 407 5.51 16.03 -18.25
C VAL A 407 6.57 16.72 -17.42
N SER A 408 7.82 16.30 -17.61
CA SER A 408 9.03 16.95 -17.09
C SER A 408 9.53 18.05 -18.04
N PRO A 409 10.56 18.83 -17.70
CA PRO A 409 11.07 19.87 -18.58
C PRO A 409 11.45 19.42 -19.99
N THR A 410 12.01 18.19 -20.13
CA THR A 410 12.53 17.68 -21.40
C THR A 410 11.87 16.38 -21.87
N ILE A 411 11.11 15.68 -21.01
CA ILE A 411 10.54 14.37 -21.31
C ILE A 411 9.05 14.33 -20.97
N ALA A 412 8.28 13.50 -21.70
CA ALA A 412 6.95 13.10 -21.31
C ALA A 412 6.85 11.57 -21.29
N SER A 413 6.17 11.03 -20.27
CA SER A 413 5.88 9.61 -20.16
C SER A 413 4.41 9.40 -19.82
N GLY A 414 3.72 8.58 -20.63
CA GLY A 414 2.30 8.30 -20.48
C GLY A 414 2.01 6.85 -20.11
N LEU A 415 1.05 6.64 -19.20
CA LEU A 415 0.40 5.36 -19.01
C LEU A 415 -0.90 5.37 -19.83
N LEU A 416 -1.10 4.34 -20.66
CA LEU A 416 -2.32 4.15 -21.45
C LEU A 416 -3.23 3.11 -20.78
N ALA A 417 -4.52 3.40 -20.75
CA ALA A 417 -5.53 2.41 -20.38
C ALA A 417 -5.43 1.18 -21.30
N VAL A 418 -5.32 -0.01 -20.72
CA VAL A 418 -5.10 -1.27 -21.46
C VAL A 418 -6.20 -1.52 -22.49
N ASN A 419 -7.44 -1.21 -22.11
CA ASN A 419 -8.62 -1.39 -22.95
C ASN A 419 -8.79 -0.34 -24.04
N SER A 420 -7.88 0.68 -24.08
CA SER A 420 -7.98 1.78 -25.05
C SER A 420 -7.52 1.39 -26.45
N PRO A 421 -8.09 1.96 -27.51
CA PRO A 421 -7.58 1.80 -28.88
C PRO A 421 -6.09 2.18 -29.00
N ALA A 422 -5.65 3.16 -28.22
CA ALA A 422 -4.28 3.63 -28.17
C ALA A 422 -3.29 2.54 -27.71
N ALA A 423 -3.60 1.85 -26.61
CA ALA A 423 -2.78 0.75 -26.11
C ALA A 423 -2.78 -0.45 -27.09
N ARG A 424 -3.92 -0.71 -27.74
CA ARG A 424 -4.05 -1.77 -28.77
C ARG A 424 -3.13 -1.54 -29.96
N LEU A 425 -2.86 -0.29 -30.38
CA LEU A 425 -1.89 0.02 -31.43
C LEU A 425 -0.48 -0.44 -31.06
N LEU A 426 -0.14 -0.44 -29.76
CA LEU A 426 1.13 -0.93 -29.24
C LEU A 426 1.13 -2.42 -28.93
N GLY A 427 0.00 -3.13 -29.13
CA GLY A 427 -0.13 -4.55 -28.93
C GLY A 427 -0.67 -4.98 -27.57
N ALA A 428 -1.32 -4.08 -26.83
CA ALA A 428 -1.96 -4.42 -25.57
C ALA A 428 -3.07 -5.47 -25.76
N GLU A 429 -3.19 -6.36 -24.79
CA GLU A 429 -4.23 -7.39 -24.66
C GLU A 429 -5.00 -7.15 -23.36
N ASP A 430 -6.22 -7.69 -23.26
CA ASP A 430 -7.02 -7.61 -22.03
C ASP A 430 -6.25 -8.24 -20.85
N LEU A 431 -6.37 -7.64 -19.68
CA LEU A 431 -5.74 -8.20 -18.50
C LEU A 431 -6.48 -9.46 -18.03
N GLU A 432 -5.70 -10.48 -17.71
CA GLU A 432 -6.18 -11.71 -17.09
C GLU A 432 -5.90 -11.69 -15.59
N PRO A 433 -6.69 -12.45 -14.78
CA PRO A 433 -6.39 -12.62 -13.36
C PRO A 433 -5.03 -13.23 -13.10
N GLU A 434 -4.28 -12.70 -12.16
CA GLU A 434 -3.10 -13.35 -11.61
C GLU A 434 -3.49 -14.59 -10.83
N LYS A 435 -2.76 -15.70 -10.99
CA LYS A 435 -3.00 -16.98 -10.31
C LYS A 435 -1.80 -17.36 -9.47
N SER A 436 -2.03 -17.85 -8.26
CA SER A 436 -0.93 -18.23 -7.37
C SER A 436 -1.08 -19.63 -6.78
N ILE A 437 0.07 -20.23 -6.43
CA ILE A 437 0.18 -21.41 -5.57
C ILE A 437 1.20 -21.07 -4.48
N SER A 438 0.80 -21.27 -3.23
CA SER A 438 1.61 -21.00 -2.06
C SER A 438 1.84 -22.28 -1.24
N TYR A 439 3.09 -22.51 -0.87
CA TYR A 439 3.55 -23.58 0.03
C TYR A 439 4.17 -22.93 1.25
N ASN A 440 3.73 -23.32 2.43
CA ASN A 440 4.29 -22.85 3.71
C ASN A 440 4.60 -24.03 4.61
N LEU A 441 5.73 -23.95 5.33
CA LEU A 441 6.13 -24.88 6.37
C LEU A 441 6.64 -24.07 7.54
N GLY A 442 6.02 -24.20 8.69
CA GLY A 442 6.34 -23.44 9.89
C GLY A 442 6.71 -24.34 11.07
N LEU A 443 7.57 -23.83 11.93
CA LEU A 443 7.96 -24.44 13.19
C LEU A 443 7.79 -23.41 14.31
N VAL A 444 7.07 -23.78 15.36
CA VAL A 444 6.90 -22.96 16.57
C VAL A 444 7.55 -23.67 17.73
N LEU A 445 8.41 -22.97 18.46
CA LEU A 445 9.25 -23.48 19.52
C LEU A 445 9.14 -22.58 20.75
N ASP A 446 8.91 -23.20 21.92
CA ASP A 446 8.95 -22.57 23.24
C ASP A 446 10.04 -23.25 24.10
N PRO A 447 11.35 -23.14 23.70
CA PRO A 447 12.43 -23.96 24.25
C PRO A 447 12.82 -23.61 25.69
N LEU A 448 12.48 -22.41 26.14
CA LEU A 448 12.73 -21.88 27.47
C LEU A 448 11.50 -21.09 27.95
N PRO A 449 11.29 -20.96 29.29
CA PRO A 449 10.30 -20.04 29.81
C PRO A 449 10.51 -18.62 29.24
N ASP A 450 9.42 -17.97 28.82
CA ASP A 450 9.42 -16.62 28.25
C ASP A 450 10.14 -16.45 26.89
N LEU A 451 10.60 -17.55 26.24
CA LEU A 451 11.18 -17.53 24.89
C LEU A 451 10.25 -18.23 23.90
N ASN A 452 9.68 -17.47 23.00
CA ASN A 452 8.88 -17.97 21.85
C ASN A 452 9.63 -17.72 20.55
N LEU A 453 9.69 -18.74 19.69
CA LEU A 453 10.30 -18.70 18.36
C LEU A 453 9.31 -19.21 17.32
N ALA A 454 9.18 -18.53 16.21
CA ALA A 454 8.48 -19.05 15.04
C ALA A 454 9.33 -18.87 13.78
N ILE A 455 9.47 -19.93 13.00
CA ILE A 455 10.24 -19.98 11.76
C ILE A 455 9.30 -20.49 10.68
N ASP A 456 9.11 -19.73 9.62
CA ASP A 456 8.26 -20.10 8.49
C ASP A 456 9.06 -20.04 7.18
N ALA A 457 9.14 -21.18 6.50
CA ALA A 457 9.64 -21.28 5.14
C ALA A 457 8.47 -21.20 4.16
N TYR A 458 8.62 -20.45 3.08
CA TYR A 458 7.55 -20.28 2.10
C TYR A 458 8.05 -20.29 0.67
N ARG A 459 7.16 -20.66 -0.24
CA ARG A 459 7.32 -20.54 -1.69
C ARG A 459 5.99 -20.10 -2.28
N ILE A 460 5.99 -18.99 -3.02
CA ILE A 460 4.82 -18.42 -3.69
C ILE A 460 5.14 -18.35 -5.19
N GLU A 461 4.35 -19.00 -6.01
CA GLU A 461 4.41 -18.90 -7.47
C GLU A 461 3.23 -18.07 -7.93
N ILE A 462 3.49 -17.03 -8.75
CA ILE A 462 2.46 -16.20 -9.35
C ILE A 462 2.62 -16.30 -10.86
N ARG A 463 1.58 -16.69 -11.55
CA ARG A 463 1.46 -16.73 -13.01
C ARG A 463 0.66 -15.54 -13.48
N ASP A 464 0.94 -15.10 -14.71
CA ASP A 464 0.23 -14.01 -15.37
C ASP A 464 0.24 -12.71 -14.54
N ARG A 465 1.38 -12.44 -13.85
CA ARG A 465 1.52 -11.29 -12.97
C ARG A 465 1.33 -10.00 -13.73
N ILE A 466 0.42 -9.14 -13.24
CA ILE A 466 0.15 -7.81 -13.80
C ILE A 466 1.26 -6.87 -13.36
N VAL A 467 1.93 -6.28 -14.32
CA VAL A 467 3.08 -5.41 -14.14
C VAL A 467 3.04 -4.27 -15.16
N ASP A 468 3.80 -3.24 -14.87
CA ASP A 468 4.08 -2.18 -15.82
C ASP A 468 4.90 -2.76 -16.99
N GLY A 469 4.36 -2.64 -18.20
CA GLY A 469 4.94 -3.20 -19.41
C GLY A 469 6.11 -2.38 -19.96
N ALA A 470 6.74 -2.90 -21.02
CA ALA A 470 7.85 -2.24 -21.68
C ALA A 470 7.51 -0.82 -22.14
N THR A 471 8.47 0.07 -22.01
CA THR A 471 8.36 1.46 -22.45
C THR A 471 8.55 1.55 -23.96
N TYR A 472 7.58 2.08 -24.66
CA TYR A 472 7.66 2.48 -26.06
C TYR A 472 8.11 3.94 -26.14
N SER A 473 8.94 4.31 -27.10
CA SER A 473 9.45 5.68 -27.26
C SER A 473 9.43 6.15 -28.72
N GLY A 474 9.53 7.46 -28.92
CA GLY A 474 9.55 8.09 -30.24
C GLY A 474 8.19 8.07 -30.96
N GLN A 475 8.20 7.91 -32.29
CA GLN A 475 6.98 8.02 -33.10
C GLN A 475 5.85 7.05 -32.71
N PRO A 476 6.11 5.76 -32.41
CA PRO A 476 5.05 4.85 -31.96
C PRO A 476 4.34 5.32 -30.67
N ALA A 477 5.08 5.88 -29.72
CA ALA A 477 4.51 6.44 -28.49
C ALA A 477 3.66 7.68 -28.78
N ILE A 478 4.15 8.57 -29.64
CA ILE A 478 3.45 9.79 -30.07
C ILE A 478 2.13 9.44 -30.76
N ASP A 479 2.15 8.47 -31.67
CA ASP A 479 0.96 8.04 -32.40
C ASP A 479 -0.09 7.41 -31.49
N ALA A 480 0.35 6.57 -30.55
CA ALA A 480 -0.53 5.96 -29.57
C ALA A 480 -1.16 6.98 -28.61
N LEU A 481 -0.37 7.90 -28.06
CA LEU A 481 -0.88 8.96 -27.16
C LEU A 481 -1.91 9.85 -27.89
N ARG A 482 -1.63 10.24 -29.14
CA ARG A 482 -2.56 11.04 -29.95
C ARG A 482 -3.85 10.28 -30.28
N ALA A 483 -3.75 8.98 -30.60
CA ALA A 483 -4.92 8.12 -30.82
C ALA A 483 -5.78 7.98 -29.55
N GLY A 484 -5.16 8.08 -28.36
CA GLY A 484 -5.84 8.14 -27.07
C GLY A 484 -6.43 9.50 -26.70
N GLY A 485 -6.36 10.49 -27.60
CA GLY A 485 -6.86 11.84 -27.34
C GLY A 485 -5.97 12.69 -26.43
N ILE A 486 -4.72 12.24 -26.21
CA ILE A 486 -3.76 12.93 -25.35
C ILE A 486 -2.94 13.92 -26.18
N SER A 487 -3.01 15.19 -25.82
CA SER A 487 -2.20 16.24 -26.44
C SER A 487 -0.79 16.27 -25.83
N ILE A 488 0.22 16.26 -26.69
CA ILE A 488 1.63 16.22 -26.27
C ILE A 488 2.21 17.63 -26.37
N PRO A 489 2.82 18.17 -25.29
CA PRO A 489 3.48 19.47 -25.33
C PRO A 489 4.62 19.51 -26.35
N ALA A 490 4.85 20.66 -26.96
CA ALA A 490 5.99 20.86 -27.87
C ALA A 490 7.31 21.00 -27.11
N GLY A 491 8.45 20.79 -27.83
CA GLY A 491 9.81 21.05 -27.31
C GLY A 491 10.37 19.97 -26.39
N LEU A 492 9.79 18.79 -26.37
CA LEU A 492 10.29 17.64 -25.60
C LEU A 492 11.43 16.93 -26.35
N THR A 493 12.44 16.49 -25.61
CA THR A 493 13.54 15.67 -26.13
C THR A 493 13.11 14.22 -26.35
N GLN A 494 12.23 13.70 -25.45
CA GLN A 494 11.73 12.33 -25.52
C GLN A 494 10.24 12.29 -25.15
N VAL A 495 9.51 11.45 -25.87
CA VAL A 495 8.13 11.06 -25.55
C VAL A 495 8.09 9.55 -25.47
N SER A 496 7.55 9.04 -24.38
CA SER A 496 7.40 7.61 -24.13
C SER A 496 6.02 7.27 -23.60
N THR A 497 5.63 6.00 -23.72
CA THR A 497 4.39 5.48 -23.16
C THR A 497 4.53 4.00 -22.83
N HIS A 498 3.69 3.52 -21.92
CA HIS A 498 3.59 2.14 -21.50
C HIS A 498 2.13 1.80 -21.13
N TYR A 499 1.85 0.55 -20.83
CA TYR A 499 0.55 0.08 -20.36
C TYR A 499 0.74 -1.13 -19.43
N MET A 500 -0.26 -1.41 -18.57
CA MET A 500 -0.26 -2.60 -17.71
C MET A 500 -0.42 -3.87 -18.55
N THR A 501 0.27 -4.95 -18.17
CA THR A 501 0.24 -6.22 -18.91
C THR A 501 0.46 -7.41 -17.99
N ASN A 502 -0.07 -8.59 -18.35
CA ASN A 502 0.30 -9.87 -17.74
C ASN A 502 1.70 -10.28 -18.22
N GLY A 503 2.75 -9.59 -17.75
CA GLY A 503 4.10 -9.63 -18.32
C GLY A 503 5.00 -10.73 -17.75
N ALA A 504 4.65 -11.33 -16.60
CA ALA A 504 5.60 -12.16 -15.87
C ALA A 504 5.00 -13.35 -15.13
N ASP A 505 5.73 -14.49 -15.15
CA ASP A 505 5.57 -15.52 -14.12
C ASP A 505 6.72 -15.39 -13.13
N THR A 506 6.39 -15.36 -11.85
CA THR A 506 7.38 -15.17 -10.79
C THR A 506 7.34 -16.28 -9.75
N ARG A 507 8.48 -16.50 -9.08
CA ARG A 507 8.60 -17.40 -7.94
C ARG A 507 9.34 -16.69 -6.82
N THR A 508 8.66 -16.50 -5.70
CA THR A 508 9.22 -15.95 -4.46
C THR A 508 9.37 -17.08 -3.43
N HIS A 509 10.53 -17.18 -2.81
CA HIS A 509 10.77 -18.11 -1.70
C HIS A 509 11.57 -17.41 -0.62
N GLY A 510 11.37 -17.80 0.62
CA GLY A 510 12.06 -17.17 1.73
C GLY A 510 11.81 -17.86 3.07
N LEU A 511 12.37 -17.21 4.09
CA LEU A 511 12.24 -17.58 5.50
C LEU A 511 11.81 -16.35 6.29
N ASP A 512 10.81 -16.51 7.14
CA ASP A 512 10.42 -15.57 8.19
C ASP A 512 10.85 -16.15 9.53
N LEU A 513 11.50 -15.35 10.36
CA LEU A 513 11.80 -15.66 11.76
C LEU A 513 11.20 -14.59 12.65
N THR A 514 10.47 -14.99 13.68
CA THR A 514 10.07 -14.12 14.77
C THR A 514 10.50 -14.75 16.09
N ALA A 515 11.01 -13.91 16.99
CA ALA A 515 11.36 -14.35 18.35
C ALA A 515 10.94 -13.28 19.36
N SER A 516 10.46 -13.70 20.50
CA SER A 516 10.23 -12.85 21.67
C SER A 516 10.85 -13.49 22.90
N TYR A 517 11.49 -12.68 23.73
CA TYR A 517 12.11 -13.13 24.97
C TYR A 517 11.98 -12.07 26.07
N LEU A 518 11.65 -12.48 27.28
CA LEU A 518 11.57 -11.61 28.43
C LEU A 518 12.77 -11.81 29.35
N THR A 519 13.57 -10.75 29.55
CA THR A 519 14.65 -10.73 30.55
C THR A 519 14.19 -9.98 31.80
N ARG A 520 14.21 -10.62 32.95
CA ARG A 520 13.95 -9.98 34.26
C ARG A 520 15.26 -9.56 34.90
N LEU A 521 15.43 -8.25 35.14
CA LEU A 521 16.64 -7.65 35.71
C LEU A 521 16.54 -7.39 37.23
N GLY A 522 15.61 -8.06 37.91
CA GLY A 522 15.35 -7.82 39.32
C GLY A 522 14.94 -6.39 39.61
N GLU A 523 15.72 -5.69 40.46
CA GLU A 523 15.43 -4.30 40.84
C GLU A 523 15.56 -3.28 39.68
N TRP A 524 16.16 -3.67 38.55
CA TRP A 524 16.35 -2.82 37.36
C TRP A 524 15.24 -2.98 36.32
N GLY A 525 14.17 -3.72 36.68
CA GLY A 525 12.99 -3.88 35.80
C GLY A 525 13.10 -5.06 34.84
N ARG A 526 12.63 -4.91 33.63
CA ARG A 526 12.60 -5.96 32.60
C ARG A 526 12.90 -5.42 31.24
N ILE A 527 13.37 -6.32 30.36
CA ILE A 527 13.53 -6.07 28.91
C ILE A 527 12.70 -7.07 28.15
N ASP A 528 11.79 -6.56 27.33
CA ASP A 528 11.04 -7.35 26.35
C ASP A 528 11.80 -7.27 25.01
N TRP A 529 12.43 -8.36 24.60
CA TRP A 529 13.14 -8.48 23.33
C TRP A 529 12.22 -8.96 22.23
N ARG A 530 12.33 -8.37 21.06
CA ARG A 530 11.63 -8.81 19.85
C ARG A 530 12.60 -8.83 18.68
N LEU A 531 12.68 -9.99 18.02
CA LEU A 531 13.44 -10.17 16.78
C LEU A 531 12.48 -10.50 15.66
N GLY A 532 12.56 -9.78 14.58
CA GLY A 532 11.92 -10.10 13.31
C GLY A 532 12.95 -10.18 12.20
N ALA A 533 12.97 -11.27 11.45
CA ALA A 533 13.86 -11.39 10.30
C ALA A 533 13.08 -11.99 9.12
N ASN A 534 13.28 -11.42 7.94
CA ASN A 534 12.82 -11.95 6.68
C ASN A 534 13.99 -12.06 5.72
N VAL A 535 14.11 -13.19 5.05
CA VAL A 535 15.03 -13.38 3.92
C VAL A 535 14.23 -13.94 2.77
N ASN A 536 14.21 -13.24 1.64
CA ASN A 536 13.45 -13.67 0.47
C ASN A 536 14.22 -13.47 -0.84
N ARG A 537 13.77 -14.18 -1.85
CA ARG A 537 14.24 -14.03 -3.23
C ARG A 537 13.12 -14.27 -4.20
N THR A 538 12.83 -13.26 -5.02
CA THR A 538 11.94 -13.41 -6.18
C THR A 538 12.77 -13.68 -7.43
N LYS A 539 12.35 -14.66 -8.23
CA LYS A 539 12.90 -15.00 -9.54
C LYS A 539 11.83 -14.78 -10.60
N LEU A 540 12.21 -14.17 -11.70
CA LEU A 540 11.42 -14.21 -12.93
C LEU A 540 11.56 -15.61 -13.52
N VAL A 541 10.44 -16.32 -13.59
CA VAL A 541 10.38 -17.68 -14.17
C VAL A 541 10.18 -17.58 -15.69
N ARG A 542 9.32 -16.62 -16.11
CA ARG A 542 9.01 -16.36 -17.51
C ARG A 542 8.79 -14.86 -17.69
N ASN A 543 9.45 -14.26 -18.69
CA ASN A 543 9.12 -12.97 -19.26
C ASN A 543 8.24 -13.24 -20.48
N HIS A 544 6.98 -12.82 -20.42
CA HIS A 544 6.04 -13.03 -21.50
C HIS A 544 6.44 -12.21 -22.73
N ARG A 545 5.94 -12.59 -23.90
CA ARG A 545 6.24 -11.89 -25.15
C ARG A 545 4.96 -11.30 -25.73
N GLY A 546 5.08 -10.07 -26.20
CA GLY A 546 4.01 -9.43 -26.95
C GLY A 546 3.79 -10.05 -28.34
N ARG A 547 2.78 -9.61 -29.05
CA ARG A 547 2.45 -10.07 -30.42
C ARG A 547 3.59 -9.90 -31.42
N ASN A 548 4.47 -8.91 -31.18
CA ASN A 548 5.69 -8.67 -31.99
C ASN A 548 6.84 -9.62 -31.65
N GLY A 549 6.65 -10.59 -30.72
CA GLY A 549 7.64 -11.53 -30.26
C GLY A 549 8.69 -10.97 -29.29
N GLN A 550 8.63 -9.67 -28.95
CA GLN A 550 9.56 -9.05 -28.01
C GLN A 550 9.13 -9.31 -26.55
N PRO A 551 10.09 -9.42 -25.62
CA PRO A 551 9.80 -9.51 -24.20
C PRO A 551 8.95 -8.32 -23.74
N LEU A 552 7.96 -8.57 -22.87
CA LEU A 552 7.10 -7.53 -22.31
C LEU A 552 7.76 -6.73 -21.18
N LEU A 553 8.87 -7.22 -20.61
CA LEU A 553 9.63 -6.52 -19.57
C LEU A 553 11.06 -6.31 -20.04
N ASN A 554 11.54 -5.07 -19.95
CA ASN A 554 12.94 -4.73 -20.13
C ASN A 554 13.75 -5.03 -18.84
N ASP A 555 15.07 -4.80 -18.84
CA ASP A 555 15.94 -5.11 -17.72
C ASP A 555 15.63 -4.29 -16.45
N GLN A 556 15.14 -3.05 -16.61
CA GLN A 556 14.74 -2.20 -15.51
C GLN A 556 13.50 -2.76 -14.78
N GLN A 557 12.46 -3.10 -15.51
CA GLN A 557 11.24 -3.70 -14.95
C GLN A 557 11.50 -5.08 -14.32
N GLN A 558 12.38 -5.88 -14.94
CA GLN A 558 12.85 -7.13 -14.34
C GLN A 558 13.61 -6.90 -13.03
N ALA A 559 14.40 -5.80 -12.94
CA ALA A 559 15.11 -5.43 -11.72
C ALA A 559 14.13 -5.07 -10.60
N TRP A 560 13.11 -4.28 -10.88
CA TRP A 560 12.08 -3.91 -9.90
C TRP A 560 11.42 -5.14 -9.26
N ILE A 561 11.16 -6.17 -10.05
CA ILE A 561 10.52 -7.42 -9.56
C ILE A 561 11.52 -8.28 -8.76
N THR A 562 12.80 -8.34 -9.13
CA THR A 562 13.69 -9.41 -8.67
C THR A 562 14.82 -8.96 -7.74
N ARG A 563 15.22 -7.68 -7.75
CA ARG A 563 16.46 -7.21 -7.07
C ARG A 563 16.42 -5.79 -6.50
N SER A 564 15.39 -5.01 -6.81
CA SER A 564 15.26 -3.64 -6.31
C SER A 564 14.59 -3.56 -4.93
N THR A 565 14.11 -4.67 -4.36
CA THR A 565 13.72 -4.78 -2.96
C THR A 565 14.83 -5.43 -2.12
N PRO A 566 15.00 -5.06 -0.83
CA PRO A 566 15.94 -5.72 0.06
C PRO A 566 15.61 -7.22 0.18
N ARG A 567 16.60 -8.08 -0.09
CA ARG A 567 16.45 -9.54 0.05
C ARG A 567 16.43 -10.01 1.48
N SER A 568 16.91 -9.20 2.41
CA SER A 568 16.78 -9.47 3.84
C SER A 568 16.53 -8.19 4.61
N GLN A 569 15.68 -8.32 5.61
CA GLN A 569 15.43 -7.32 6.63
C GLN A 569 15.49 -8.01 7.98
N VAL A 570 16.26 -7.46 8.91
CA VAL A 570 16.39 -7.96 10.28
C VAL A 570 16.15 -6.79 11.22
N SER A 571 15.20 -6.92 12.14
CA SER A 571 14.89 -5.92 13.15
C SER A 571 14.99 -6.53 14.54
N LEU A 572 15.83 -5.98 15.38
CA LEU A 572 15.95 -6.31 16.79
C LEU A 572 15.46 -5.11 17.61
N GLN A 573 14.50 -5.35 18.50
CA GLN A 573 13.96 -4.34 19.41
C GLN A 573 14.14 -4.80 20.86
N ALA A 574 14.54 -3.86 21.70
CA ALA A 574 14.62 -3.99 23.16
C ALA A 574 13.72 -2.94 23.80
N ASP A 575 12.68 -3.38 24.51
CA ASP A 575 11.78 -2.53 25.28
C ASP A 575 12.10 -2.71 26.78
N TRP A 576 12.93 -1.80 27.32
CA TRP A 576 13.23 -1.77 28.75
C TRP A 576 12.15 -1.00 29.49
N SER A 577 11.70 -1.53 30.62
CA SER A 577 10.75 -0.87 31.51
C SER A 577 11.20 -0.97 32.97
N TYR A 578 11.27 0.19 33.64
CA TYR A 578 11.68 0.33 35.04
C TYR A 578 10.91 1.44 35.72
N ARG A 579 10.07 1.11 36.69
CA ARG A 579 9.25 2.07 37.44
C ARG A 579 8.42 2.96 36.49
N ARG A 580 8.76 4.25 36.41
CA ARG A 580 8.10 5.25 35.54
C ARG A 580 8.76 5.42 34.18
N TRP A 581 9.90 4.75 33.94
CA TRP A 581 10.69 4.90 32.72
C TRP A 581 10.47 3.72 31.77
N GLY A 582 10.42 4.02 30.51
CA GLY A 582 10.50 3.04 29.44
C GLY A 582 11.46 3.53 28.37
N LEU A 583 12.32 2.64 27.88
CA LEU A 583 13.25 2.92 26.79
C LEU A 583 13.06 1.84 25.72
N THR A 584 12.74 2.27 24.51
CA THR A 584 12.74 1.40 23.32
C THR A 584 13.98 1.70 22.50
N LEU A 585 14.74 0.67 22.17
CA LEU A 585 15.85 0.71 21.22
C LEU A 585 15.53 -0.30 20.12
N ARG A 586 15.55 0.13 18.85
CA ARG A 586 15.35 -0.75 17.71
C ARG A 586 16.47 -0.53 16.70
N GLU A 587 17.07 -1.64 16.29
CA GLU A 587 18.01 -1.67 15.18
C GLU A 587 17.44 -2.45 14.02
N THR A 588 17.39 -1.86 12.84
CA THR A 588 16.90 -2.49 11.62
C THR A 588 17.97 -2.47 10.55
N ARG A 589 18.37 -3.68 10.11
CA ARG A 589 19.28 -3.86 8.97
C ARG A 589 18.47 -4.20 7.72
N TYR A 590 18.76 -3.47 6.64
CA TYR A 590 18.29 -3.77 5.28
C TYR A 590 19.47 -4.25 4.44
N SER A 591 19.31 -5.33 3.66
CA SER A 591 20.31 -5.73 2.68
C SER A 591 20.35 -4.74 1.52
N LYS A 592 21.41 -4.82 0.71
CA LYS A 592 21.55 -4.04 -0.52
C LYS A 592 20.39 -4.25 -1.48
N THR A 593 20.11 -3.24 -2.30
CA THR A 593 19.23 -3.31 -3.48
C THR A 593 20.02 -3.02 -4.74
N VAL A 594 19.50 -3.44 -5.89
CA VAL A 594 20.12 -3.21 -7.19
C VAL A 594 19.06 -2.69 -8.14
N SER A 595 19.26 -1.51 -8.69
CA SER A 595 18.40 -0.86 -9.68
C SER A 595 19.11 -0.79 -11.04
N GLU A 596 18.34 -0.80 -12.10
CA GLU A 596 18.75 -0.45 -13.45
C GLU A 596 18.19 0.95 -13.74
N LEU A 597 19.06 1.97 -13.68
CA LEU A 597 18.67 3.37 -13.76
C LEU A 597 18.70 3.89 -15.18
N ASP A 598 17.87 4.88 -15.48
CA ASP A 598 17.97 5.62 -16.74
C ASP A 598 19.26 6.44 -16.80
N TYR A 599 19.84 6.55 -18.00
CA TYR A 599 20.85 7.55 -18.31
C TYR A 599 20.18 8.84 -18.77
N TYR A 600 20.55 9.96 -18.18
CA TYR A 600 20.10 11.29 -18.60
C TYR A 600 21.16 12.09 -19.32
N THR A 601 22.42 11.64 -19.27
CA THR A 601 23.56 12.25 -19.97
C THR A 601 24.47 11.16 -20.55
N GLY A 602 25.39 11.54 -21.47
CA GLY A 602 26.32 10.64 -22.12
C GLY A 602 25.73 9.90 -23.33
N GLU A 603 26.46 8.90 -23.82
CA GLU A 603 26.15 8.15 -25.05
C GLU A 603 24.80 7.42 -24.99
N HIS A 604 24.44 6.95 -23.80
CA HIS A 604 23.20 6.19 -23.58
C HIS A 604 22.03 7.04 -23.05
N ALA A 605 22.16 8.38 -23.10
CA ALA A 605 21.11 9.27 -22.61
C ALA A 605 19.74 8.94 -23.20
N TYR A 606 18.75 8.75 -22.31
CA TYR A 606 17.34 8.41 -22.64
C TYR A 606 17.17 7.05 -23.36
N SER A 607 18.11 6.12 -23.22
CA SER A 607 17.95 4.75 -23.70
C SER A 607 16.83 4.03 -22.94
N THR A 608 16.02 3.25 -23.66
CA THR A 608 14.99 2.36 -23.09
C THR A 608 15.45 0.90 -23.01
N THR A 609 16.68 0.63 -23.45
CA THR A 609 17.26 -0.72 -23.54
C THR A 609 18.62 -0.87 -22.85
N VAL A 610 19.32 0.23 -22.61
CA VAL A 610 20.60 0.27 -21.90
C VAL A 610 20.45 1.08 -20.63
N PHE A 611 20.71 0.47 -19.49
CA PHE A 611 20.50 1.04 -18.17
C PHE A 611 21.80 1.09 -17.38
N ASN A 612 21.87 2.02 -16.43
CA ASN A 612 23.00 2.16 -15.51
C ASN A 612 22.74 1.30 -14.26
N ARG A 613 23.50 0.25 -14.10
CA ARG A 613 23.38 -0.63 -12.92
C ARG A 613 23.90 0.08 -11.68
N PHE A 614 23.01 0.31 -10.74
CA PHE A 614 23.29 0.96 -9.47
C PHE A 614 23.05 0.01 -8.29
N GLU A 615 23.97 -0.03 -7.35
CA GLU A 615 23.85 -0.78 -6.10
C GLU A 615 23.73 0.17 -4.92
N ASN A 616 22.61 0.13 -4.23
CA ASN A 616 22.41 0.82 -2.97
C ASN A 616 22.90 -0.10 -1.83
N SER A 617 23.93 0.33 -1.10
CA SER A 617 24.63 -0.45 -0.07
C SER A 617 23.70 -0.85 1.09
N PRO A 618 24.03 -1.89 1.88
CA PRO A 618 23.24 -2.25 3.05
C PRO A 618 23.11 -1.09 4.03
N LYS A 619 21.91 -0.93 4.65
CA LYS A 619 21.61 0.17 5.58
C LYS A 619 21.27 -0.38 6.96
N TYR A 620 21.67 0.38 7.98
CA TYR A 620 21.42 0.09 9.40
C TYR A 620 20.73 1.30 10.01
N ILE A 621 19.53 1.10 10.55
CA ILE A 621 18.69 2.18 11.08
C ILE A 621 18.48 1.93 12.57
N THR A 622 18.92 2.88 13.37
CA THR A 622 18.74 2.87 14.83
C THR A 622 17.62 3.84 15.20
N ASP A 623 16.58 3.34 15.86
CA ASP A 623 15.50 4.15 16.42
C ASP A 623 15.56 4.09 17.95
N VAL A 624 15.29 5.23 18.61
CA VAL A 624 15.24 5.32 20.07
C VAL A 624 14.00 6.08 20.51
N ALA A 625 13.34 5.59 21.56
CA ALA A 625 12.21 6.27 22.19
C ALA A 625 12.30 6.14 23.71
N LEU A 626 12.35 7.28 24.41
CA LEU A 626 12.27 7.38 25.85
C LEU A 626 10.84 7.75 26.28
N ARG A 627 10.30 7.07 27.26
CA ARG A 627 8.96 7.32 27.85
C ARG A 627 9.09 7.54 29.35
N TYR A 628 8.33 8.49 29.85
CA TYR A 628 8.26 8.80 31.29
C TYR A 628 6.81 8.95 31.74
N ALA A 629 6.35 8.08 32.64
CA ALA A 629 5.04 8.19 33.27
C ALA A 629 5.08 9.30 34.35
N ALA A 630 4.79 10.53 33.95
CA ALA A 630 4.80 11.72 34.83
C ALA A 630 3.75 11.60 35.93
N SER A 631 2.58 11.01 35.62
CA SER A 631 1.56 10.61 36.59
C SER A 631 0.96 9.25 36.21
N ARG A 632 -0.09 8.82 36.93
CA ARG A 632 -0.85 7.60 36.54
C ARG A 632 -1.52 7.75 35.18
N ASN A 633 -1.83 8.96 34.79
CA ASN A 633 -2.62 9.31 33.62
C ASN A 633 -1.79 9.96 32.49
N LEU A 634 -0.64 10.58 32.82
CA LEU A 634 0.17 11.35 31.87
C LEU A 634 1.49 10.64 31.58
N THR A 635 1.72 10.35 30.30
CA THR A 635 3.00 9.85 29.78
C THR A 635 3.60 10.86 28.82
N LEU A 636 4.87 11.20 29.05
CA LEU A 636 5.67 12.02 28.15
C LEU A 636 6.60 11.10 27.34
N SER A 637 6.89 11.48 26.10
CA SER A 637 7.80 10.73 25.22
C SER A 637 8.74 11.67 24.48
N ALA A 638 9.95 11.19 24.20
CA ALA A 638 10.92 11.83 23.33
C ALA A 638 11.65 10.75 22.54
N GLY A 639 11.93 10.98 21.26
CA GLY A 639 12.61 9.97 20.47
C GLY A 639 13.21 10.49 19.18
N ALA A 640 13.92 9.58 18.52
CA ALA A 640 14.48 9.79 17.20
C ALA A 640 14.30 8.51 16.37
N ASN A 641 13.73 8.67 15.19
CA ASN A 641 13.77 7.65 14.16
C ASN A 641 14.99 7.92 13.29
N ASN A 642 15.74 6.85 12.95
CA ASN A 642 16.98 6.97 12.21
C ASN A 642 17.98 7.92 12.91
N LEU A 643 18.29 7.65 14.18
CA LEU A 643 19.10 8.49 15.06
C LEU A 643 20.42 8.99 14.43
N PHE A 644 21.05 8.17 13.57
CA PHE A 644 22.35 8.47 12.97
C PHE A 644 22.26 9.11 11.58
N ASP A 645 21.09 9.58 11.15
CA ASP A 645 20.86 10.29 9.87
C ASP A 645 21.31 9.49 8.64
N VAL A 646 21.11 8.18 8.66
CA VAL A 646 21.49 7.30 7.54
C VAL A 646 20.59 7.61 6.33
N LYS A 647 21.20 7.81 5.17
CA LYS A 647 20.52 8.08 3.89
C LYS A 647 20.91 7.01 2.85
N PRO A 648 20.09 6.82 1.78
CA PRO A 648 20.49 5.99 0.64
C PRO A 648 21.80 6.48 0.00
N ASP A 649 22.40 5.64 -0.82
CA ASP A 649 23.57 6.05 -1.61
C ASP A 649 23.14 7.03 -2.71
N LYS A 650 24.01 7.98 -3.03
CA LYS A 650 23.74 8.96 -4.08
C LYS A 650 23.85 8.33 -5.46
N LEU A 651 23.00 8.76 -6.37
CA LEU A 651 23.02 8.36 -7.76
C LEU A 651 24.31 8.77 -8.47
N PRO A 652 24.78 7.97 -9.47
CA PRO A 652 25.79 8.40 -10.40
C PRO A 652 25.34 9.66 -11.18
N ALA A 653 26.28 10.51 -11.55
CA ALA A 653 25.99 11.80 -12.22
C ALA A 653 25.20 11.62 -13.52
N GLU A 654 25.45 10.54 -14.26
CA GLU A 654 24.80 10.22 -15.53
C GLU A 654 23.31 9.85 -15.35
N SER A 655 22.94 9.39 -14.16
CA SER A 655 21.57 8.99 -13.79
C SER A 655 20.87 10.01 -12.89
N ALA A 656 21.53 11.10 -12.54
CA ALA A 656 20.96 12.21 -11.77
C ALA A 656 20.24 13.18 -12.71
N TYR A 657 18.89 13.06 -12.83
CA TYR A 657 18.11 13.93 -13.72
C TYR A 657 18.34 15.41 -13.40
N LEU A 658 18.83 16.18 -14.39
CA LEU A 658 19.20 17.60 -14.27
C LEU A 658 20.14 17.91 -13.07
N GLY A 659 20.84 16.90 -12.52
CA GLY A 659 21.76 17.00 -11.41
C GLY A 659 21.12 17.12 -10.03
N PHE A 660 19.86 17.53 -9.90
CA PHE A 660 19.22 17.72 -8.61
C PHE A 660 18.63 16.45 -7.99
N ASN A 661 18.28 15.45 -8.80
CA ASN A 661 17.82 14.16 -8.28
C ASN A 661 19.00 13.35 -7.81
N GLN A 662 19.28 13.35 -6.48
CA GLN A 662 20.47 12.72 -5.89
C GLN A 662 20.24 11.29 -5.42
N TYR A 663 19.00 10.82 -5.32
CA TYR A 663 18.65 9.51 -4.76
C TYR A 663 17.74 8.72 -5.69
N ASP A 664 17.83 7.39 -5.63
CA ASP A 664 16.88 6.52 -6.31
C ASP A 664 15.50 6.62 -5.62
N THR A 665 14.62 7.43 -6.21
CA THR A 665 13.25 7.64 -5.69
C THR A 665 12.31 6.46 -6.00
N TYR A 666 12.74 5.52 -6.85
CA TYR A 666 11.92 4.38 -7.27
C TYR A 666 12.17 3.11 -6.46
N ALA A 667 13.37 2.93 -5.88
CA ALA A 667 13.77 1.66 -5.27
C ALA A 667 14.77 1.78 -4.09
N SER A 668 14.71 2.83 -3.29
CA SER A 668 15.51 2.94 -2.07
C SER A 668 14.97 2.06 -0.94
N GLN A 669 15.87 1.43 -0.15
CA GLN A 669 15.50 0.60 1.01
C GLN A 669 14.94 1.44 2.16
N ILE A 670 15.33 2.70 2.26
CA ILE A 670 15.02 3.63 3.35
C ILE A 670 14.66 5.01 2.77
N SER A 671 14.01 5.83 3.58
CA SER A 671 13.76 7.22 3.24
C SER A 671 15.06 8.01 3.11
N PHE A 672 15.12 8.92 2.14
CA PHE A 672 16.21 9.87 1.97
C PHE A 672 16.08 11.13 2.85
N ASN A 673 15.03 11.22 3.69
CA ASN A 673 14.82 12.35 4.59
C ASN A 673 15.74 12.37 5.82
N GLY A 674 16.34 11.21 6.18
CA GLY A 674 17.28 11.11 7.28
C GLY A 674 16.63 11.03 8.67
N ALA A 675 17.29 11.59 9.69
CA ALA A 675 16.87 11.53 11.08
C ALA A 675 15.63 12.39 11.37
N PHE A 676 14.65 11.81 12.09
CA PHE A 676 13.44 12.49 12.53
C PHE A 676 13.36 12.51 14.07
N TYR A 677 13.32 13.70 14.69
CA TYR A 677 13.26 13.89 16.13
C TYR A 677 11.86 14.33 16.55
N TYR A 678 11.34 13.76 17.65
CA TYR A 678 9.99 14.05 18.11
C TYR A 678 9.86 14.11 19.64
N LEU A 679 8.85 14.85 20.09
CA LEU A 679 8.37 14.91 21.45
C LEU A 679 6.88 14.61 21.46
N GLY A 680 6.40 13.94 22.50
CA GLY A 680 4.99 13.61 22.62
C GLY A 680 4.49 13.59 24.05
N ALA A 681 3.17 13.70 24.19
CA ALA A 681 2.45 13.55 25.44
C ALA A 681 1.17 12.75 25.21
N ALA A 682 0.82 11.85 26.13
CA ALA A 682 -0.43 11.10 26.11
C ALA A 682 -1.08 11.12 27.49
N TYR A 683 -2.37 11.42 27.51
CA TYR A 683 -3.20 11.43 28.72
C TYR A 683 -4.29 10.36 28.60
N THR A 684 -4.37 9.48 29.60
CA THR A 684 -5.39 8.42 29.67
C THR A 684 -6.36 8.76 30.81
N PHE A 685 -7.67 8.67 30.60
CA PHE A 685 -8.72 9.03 31.58
C PHE A 685 -9.79 7.95 31.70
#